data_2bcf03a4ea4d0b53c3fa5a2a2d0d8c5e
#
_entry.id   2bcf03a4ea4d0b53c3fa5a2a2d0d8c5e
#
_cell.length_a   1.000
_cell.length_b   1.000
_cell.length_c   1.000
_cell.angle_alpha   90.00
_cell.angle_beta   90.00
_cell.angle_gamma   90.00
#
_symmetry.space_group_name_H-M   'P 1'
#
loop_
_entity.id
_entity.type
_entity.pdbx_description
1 polymer ?
#
loop_
_entity_poly.entity_id
_entity_poly.type
_entity_poly.pdbx_seq_one_letter_code
_entity_poly.pdbx_strand_id
1 'polypeptide(L)'
;MKIKVHQIIVGVGVCFLLLAACSPVNRLTKIKKTPREYVRNYCCGEAAIPNSPYKQGPWFVYSDRDDNTTFYNPGGKVPLKKASYLEPFVVIGQKGDYLRLVKYTPEVIENGRIKNRRQAEYYGWIHRDNLLLSSHAVTDLATGNSIKMITMIKNEKPLIRSSYFFSSDSLVIYKDPELLVPSGKIPFQTPIYQAKRTRDRSKTLIISSESINPDSTSSVISGWIPSSLLMPFGELLYMSYSSLPIHSFKFYNQRKEETQISEKLFTQLSQPNTSGSLSSLNSVSNIQMGDSLSVIETVLPVPVIDNRNNFVYSLSGKKIWQSDLRDIKENLTNMNIVFAFSGQQSVYKRFEQLVSSLQGMKSVLESRSPNYSFRVGAVIGFDKSNGRQKVIELSDNLDEVFSELERYSDRKNKMVAYYSEDAWDALQSSINMFKSYRKESNLVVLIGENGNAQEHMRASLIDNLADNNCRILACQLTSDDGNSFNNFVLQVEHLVKQSAKRISENKQDILVHSEQLKLTNQYVEQSDNIYRLDYPQHSMTQGWIIFPSKKQELPVDLLVSSADSLIREIQMDNQNILCCLQTAFTTTGTGRTKLDSLWLSTQNLPQSYSLSQKNHRALSLLSAQTNFPLSIQIPTEDLNKGDYYLLLNKSELENLRGFMEELTRLRVDYKYTGKEVTKKKKVKVCEDLPEYYTESKISKEASSYLNTRKVRKSIFKAYCKWIRSGKVYPMKKNDIRRLSLSEAQQEIFTMPSFKDDLRKIKVGDLLKKKIVTDVELDRLLDYLLKKRKELEDEITPANQMKINGEVFYKIDATKLP
;
A
#
# COMPACT_ATOMS: atom_id res chain seq x y z
N MET A 1 -9.09 -20.13 74.20
CA MET A 1 -9.24 -20.54 72.77
C MET A 1 -9.50 -19.40 71.80
N LYS A 2 -10.09 -18.27 72.19
CA LYS A 2 -10.34 -17.09 71.32
C LYS A 2 -9.11 -16.29 70.90
N ILE A 3 -8.03 -16.26 71.65
CA ILE A 3 -6.82 -15.47 71.38
C ILE A 3 -6.00 -16.10 70.27
N LYS A 4 -5.94 -17.42 70.18
CA LYS A 4 -5.16 -18.10 69.11
C LYS A 4 -5.77 -17.95 67.70
N VAL A 5 -7.09 -17.83 67.60
CA VAL A 5 -7.78 -17.65 66.31
C VAL A 5 -7.53 -16.25 65.74
N HIS A 6 -7.48 -15.23 66.58
CA HIS A 6 -7.20 -13.85 66.17
C HIS A 6 -5.75 -13.68 65.65
N GLN A 7 -4.80 -14.35 66.28
CA GLN A 7 -3.40 -14.33 65.81
C GLN A 7 -3.22 -15.08 64.49
N ILE A 8 -3.98 -16.16 64.25
CA ILE A 8 -3.93 -16.88 62.96
C ILE A 8 -4.59 -16.03 61.86
N ILE A 9 -5.73 -15.36 62.13
CA ILE A 9 -6.40 -14.48 61.16
C ILE A 9 -5.51 -13.26 60.80
N VAL A 10 -4.86 -12.67 61.79
CA VAL A 10 -3.91 -11.57 61.57
C VAL A 10 -2.67 -12.05 60.83
N GLY A 11 -2.13 -13.24 61.15
CA GLY A 11 -0.99 -13.82 60.43
C GLY A 11 -1.34 -14.16 58.99
N VAL A 12 -2.50 -14.73 58.71
CA VAL A 12 -2.98 -15.02 57.35
C VAL A 12 -3.24 -13.71 56.58
N GLY A 13 -3.83 -12.70 57.22
CA GLY A 13 -4.07 -11.39 56.62
C GLY A 13 -2.76 -10.67 56.25
N VAL A 14 -1.74 -10.75 57.13
CA VAL A 14 -0.40 -10.19 56.85
C VAL A 14 0.32 -10.97 55.74
N CYS A 15 0.19 -12.31 55.70
CA CYS A 15 0.71 -13.09 54.56
C CYS A 15 0.03 -12.76 53.23
N PHE A 16 -1.31 -12.57 53.23
CA PHE A 16 -2.02 -12.13 52.02
C PHE A 16 -1.60 -10.71 51.59
N LEU A 17 -1.39 -9.79 52.50
CA LEU A 17 -0.90 -8.45 52.23
C LEU A 17 0.54 -8.47 51.71
N LEU A 18 1.41 -9.35 52.25
CA LEU A 18 2.78 -9.52 51.77
C LEU A 18 2.83 -10.18 50.40
N LEU A 19 1.91 -11.12 50.10
CA LEU A 19 1.80 -11.73 48.77
C LEU A 19 1.25 -10.72 47.75
N ALA A 20 0.32 -9.86 48.12
CA ALA A 20 -0.18 -8.78 47.23
C ALA A 20 0.88 -7.69 47.03
N ALA A 21 1.78 -7.43 47.98
CA ALA A 21 2.88 -6.49 47.84
C ALA A 21 4.04 -7.02 47.01
N CYS A 22 4.08 -8.31 46.73
CA CYS A 22 5.15 -8.97 45.98
C CYS A 22 4.87 -9.13 44.46
N SER A 23 3.83 -8.48 43.92
CA SER A 23 3.63 -8.46 42.48
C SER A 23 4.87 -7.85 41.78
N PRO A 24 5.51 -8.58 40.84
CA PRO A 24 6.70 -8.07 40.13
C PRO A 24 6.46 -6.74 39.43
N VAL A 25 5.22 -6.47 39.02
CA VAL A 25 4.80 -5.22 38.37
C VAL A 25 4.78 -4.04 39.36
N ASN A 26 4.47 -4.30 40.65
CA ASN A 26 4.46 -3.23 41.68
C ASN A 26 5.85 -2.64 41.97
N ARG A 27 6.92 -3.40 41.71
CA ARG A 27 8.31 -2.98 41.97
C ARG A 27 8.94 -2.26 40.75
N LEU A 28 8.44 -2.46 39.54
CA LEU A 28 9.01 -1.93 38.30
C LEU A 28 7.93 -1.18 37.52
N THR A 29 7.96 0.15 37.67
CA THR A 29 7.00 1.03 36.98
C THR A 29 7.57 1.66 35.72
N LYS A 30 8.91 1.64 35.57
CA LYS A 30 9.58 2.27 34.46
C LYS A 30 9.76 1.29 33.31
N ILE A 31 9.23 1.65 32.16
CA ILE A 31 9.40 0.92 30.91
C ILE A 31 10.79 1.25 30.36
N LYS A 32 11.48 0.25 29.83
CA LYS A 32 12.78 0.43 29.16
C LYS A 32 12.55 1.24 27.89
N LYS A 33 13.50 2.11 27.61
CA LYS A 33 13.53 2.81 26.33
C LYS A 33 14.05 1.88 25.25
N THR A 34 13.55 2.08 24.05
CA THR A 34 14.02 1.44 22.83
C THR A 34 15.55 1.57 22.71
N PRO A 35 16.30 0.48 22.56
CA PRO A 35 17.75 0.53 22.37
C PRO A 35 18.14 1.33 21.13
N ARG A 36 19.26 2.02 21.18
CA ARG A 36 19.80 2.75 20.01
C ARG A 36 20.41 1.80 18.96
N GLU A 37 20.96 0.67 19.41
CA GLU A 37 21.59 -0.33 18.57
C GLU A 37 20.72 -1.58 18.54
N TYR A 38 19.85 -1.67 17.55
CA TYR A 38 19.06 -2.89 17.28
C TYR A 38 19.84 -3.97 16.55
N VAL A 39 20.92 -3.58 15.87
CA VAL A 39 21.69 -4.43 14.97
C VAL A 39 22.03 -5.77 15.57
N ARG A 40 22.39 -5.76 16.84
CA ARG A 40 22.83 -6.97 17.53
C ARG A 40 21.70 -7.72 18.21
N ASN A 41 20.49 -7.34 17.95
CA ASN A 41 19.35 -7.81 18.72
C ASN A 41 18.64 -9.02 18.14
N TYR A 42 18.88 -9.37 16.87
CA TYR A 42 18.36 -10.60 16.29
C TYR A 42 19.43 -11.68 16.17
N CYS A 43 19.01 -12.95 16.23
CA CYS A 43 19.89 -14.11 16.14
C CYS A 43 20.70 -14.19 14.84
N CYS A 44 20.25 -13.54 13.77
CA CYS A 44 20.91 -13.46 12.46
C CYS A 44 21.76 -12.20 12.26
N GLY A 45 21.90 -11.34 13.27
CA GLY A 45 22.66 -10.10 13.19
C GLY A 45 21.97 -8.97 12.43
N GLU A 46 20.68 -9.11 12.10
CA GLU A 46 19.89 -8.10 11.41
C GLU A 46 19.49 -6.95 12.33
N ALA A 47 19.25 -5.79 11.75
CA ALA A 47 18.87 -4.58 12.45
C ALA A 47 17.51 -4.07 11.99
N ALA A 48 16.78 -3.47 12.92
CA ALA A 48 15.61 -2.68 12.61
C ALA A 48 15.79 -1.29 13.22
N ILE A 49 15.80 -0.26 12.37
CA ILE A 49 15.98 1.13 12.77
C ILE A 49 14.73 1.91 12.37
N PRO A 50 14.04 2.58 13.30
CA PRO A 50 12.89 3.40 12.95
C PRO A 50 13.31 4.59 12.07
N ASN A 51 12.57 4.85 11.01
CA ASN A 51 12.87 5.85 9.99
C ASN A 51 12.64 7.32 10.39
N SER A 52 12.34 7.69 11.60
CA SER A 52 12.04 9.08 11.97
C SER A 52 12.84 9.58 13.16
N PRO A 53 13.03 10.92 13.31
CA PRO A 53 13.95 11.46 14.29
C PRO A 53 13.67 10.87 15.67
N TYR A 54 14.59 10.06 16.12
CA TYR A 54 14.55 9.28 17.32
C TYR A 54 14.04 10.06 18.53
N LYS A 55 12.80 9.92 18.84
CA LYS A 55 12.34 10.04 20.21
C LYS A 55 12.39 8.62 20.80
N GLN A 56 13.31 8.38 21.72
CA GLN A 56 13.39 7.13 22.46
C GLN A 56 12.10 6.92 23.25
N GLY A 57 11.10 6.29 22.63
CA GLY A 57 9.86 5.88 23.24
C GLY A 57 9.98 4.60 24.08
N PRO A 58 8.88 4.13 24.63
CA PRO A 58 8.79 2.82 25.25
C PRO A 58 9.29 1.73 24.31
N TRP A 59 9.95 0.71 24.86
CA TRP A 59 10.40 -0.42 24.03
C TRP A 59 9.27 -1.43 23.90
N PHE A 60 8.64 -1.44 22.71
CA PHE A 60 7.66 -2.43 22.30
C PHE A 60 8.34 -3.64 21.68
N VAL A 61 7.86 -4.82 22.05
CA VAL A 61 8.28 -6.10 21.46
C VAL A 61 7.04 -6.98 21.27
N TYR A 62 7.11 -7.93 20.35
CA TYR A 62 5.97 -8.80 20.02
C TYR A 62 6.41 -10.26 20.06
N SER A 63 5.49 -11.16 20.36
CA SER A 63 5.77 -12.59 20.22
C SER A 63 5.94 -12.94 18.74
N ASP A 64 7.03 -13.61 18.38
CA ASP A 64 7.30 -14.01 17.00
C ASP A 64 6.64 -15.34 16.61
N ARG A 65 5.96 -15.99 17.56
CA ARG A 65 5.28 -17.28 17.38
C ARG A 65 4.08 -17.42 18.29
N ASP A 66 3.23 -18.38 17.98
CA ASP A 66 2.14 -18.79 18.87
C ASP A 66 2.67 -19.68 20.00
N ASP A 67 1.91 -19.76 21.09
CA ASP A 67 2.28 -20.55 22.30
C ASP A 67 3.69 -20.27 22.84
N ASN A 68 4.18 -19.05 22.68
CA ASN A 68 5.51 -18.63 23.06
C ASN A 68 5.67 -18.60 24.59
N THR A 69 6.40 -19.56 25.12
CA THR A 69 6.49 -19.78 26.58
C THR A 69 7.38 -18.74 27.25
N THR A 70 6.85 -18.10 28.29
CA THR A 70 7.60 -17.21 29.19
C THR A 70 7.90 -17.88 30.51
N PHE A 71 8.88 -17.36 31.26
CA PHE A 71 9.42 -17.99 32.45
C PHE A 71 9.44 -17.06 33.65
N TYR A 72 9.38 -17.63 34.89
CA TYR A 72 9.48 -16.87 36.13
C TYR A 72 10.83 -16.18 36.30
N ASN A 73 11.93 -16.80 35.85
CA ASN A 73 13.29 -16.30 36.01
C ASN A 73 14.00 -16.25 34.64
N PRO A 74 14.99 -15.35 34.45
CA PRO A 74 15.80 -15.32 33.26
C PRO A 74 16.65 -16.61 33.15
N GLY A 75 16.59 -17.27 32.00
CA GLY A 75 17.20 -18.60 31.82
C GLY A 75 16.45 -19.73 32.53
N GLY A 76 15.23 -19.45 32.99
CA GLY A 76 14.48 -20.32 33.88
C GLY A 76 13.89 -21.55 33.22
N LYS A 77 13.67 -22.59 34.04
CA LYS A 77 13.04 -23.86 33.66
C LYS A 77 11.54 -23.90 34.00
N VAL A 78 11.06 -22.97 34.82
CA VAL A 78 9.68 -22.93 35.29
C VAL A 78 8.86 -22.00 34.38
N PRO A 79 7.92 -22.54 33.58
CA PRO A 79 7.06 -21.75 32.71
C PRO A 79 6.10 -20.88 33.55
N LEU A 80 5.76 -19.70 33.02
CA LEU A 80 4.84 -18.77 33.64
C LEU A 80 3.55 -18.65 32.85
N LYS A 81 3.66 -18.22 31.58
CA LYS A 81 2.54 -18.00 30.67
C LYS A 81 2.97 -18.35 29.22
N LYS A 82 1.97 -18.47 28.36
CA LYS A 82 2.15 -18.58 26.92
C LYS A 82 1.68 -17.28 26.28
N ALA A 83 2.47 -16.74 25.36
CA ALA A 83 2.12 -15.58 24.56
C ALA A 83 1.58 -16.01 23.20
N SER A 84 0.56 -15.32 22.73
CA SER A 84 -0.01 -15.52 21.40
C SER A 84 0.85 -14.86 20.32
N TYR A 85 0.70 -15.32 19.09
CA TYR A 85 1.40 -14.73 17.94
C TYR A 85 1.09 -13.23 17.82
N LEU A 86 2.12 -12.41 17.62
CA LEU A 86 2.08 -10.93 17.54
C LEU A 86 1.48 -10.22 18.77
N GLU A 87 1.33 -10.89 19.89
CA GLU A 87 0.91 -10.24 21.12
C GLU A 87 1.91 -9.16 21.53
N PRO A 88 1.46 -7.90 21.74
CA PRO A 88 2.34 -6.78 22.03
C PRO A 88 2.72 -6.70 23.50
N PHE A 89 3.98 -6.43 23.77
CA PHE A 89 4.53 -6.28 25.11
C PHE A 89 5.38 -5.01 25.24
N VAL A 90 5.53 -4.56 26.47
CA VAL A 90 6.54 -3.58 26.86
C VAL A 90 7.62 -4.22 27.71
N VAL A 91 8.85 -3.81 27.47
CA VAL A 91 10.01 -4.32 28.21
C VAL A 91 10.21 -3.49 29.49
N ILE A 92 10.12 -4.16 30.65
CA ILE A 92 10.31 -3.54 31.95
C ILE A 92 11.66 -3.91 32.59
N GLY A 93 12.38 -4.90 32.06
CA GLY A 93 13.69 -5.35 32.55
C GLY A 93 14.44 -6.15 31.50
N GLN A 94 15.75 -6.22 31.66
CA GLN A 94 16.65 -7.03 30.83
C GLN A 94 17.75 -7.62 31.69
N LYS A 95 18.06 -8.90 31.46
CA LYS A 95 19.19 -9.59 32.09
C LYS A 95 19.82 -10.54 31.05
N GLY A 96 20.98 -10.18 30.56
CA GLY A 96 21.59 -10.86 29.39
C GLY A 96 20.67 -10.79 28.18
N ASP A 97 20.38 -11.94 27.59
CA ASP A 97 19.51 -12.08 26.42
C ASP A 97 18.03 -12.30 26.79
N TYR A 98 17.68 -12.19 28.08
CA TYR A 98 16.31 -12.31 28.53
C TYR A 98 15.69 -10.96 28.80
N LEU A 99 14.45 -10.78 28.30
CA LEU A 99 13.63 -9.59 28.47
C LEU A 99 12.47 -9.90 29.42
N ARG A 100 12.18 -8.93 30.30
CA ARG A 100 11.08 -8.99 31.25
C ARG A 100 9.91 -8.21 30.71
N LEU A 101 8.74 -8.84 30.59
CA LEU A 101 7.62 -8.37 29.82
C LEU A 101 6.37 -8.12 30.65
N VAL A 102 5.65 -7.09 30.23
CA VAL A 102 4.27 -6.80 30.60
C VAL A 102 3.47 -6.65 29.31
N LYS A 103 2.27 -7.25 29.27
CA LYS A 103 1.35 -7.11 28.13
C LYS A 103 1.01 -5.65 27.92
N TYR A 104 1.05 -5.21 26.67
CA TYR A 104 0.67 -3.86 26.30
C TYR A 104 -0.83 -3.79 26.08
N THR A 105 -1.44 -2.78 26.70
CA THR A 105 -2.75 -2.23 26.32
C THR A 105 -2.66 -0.71 26.45
N PRO A 106 -3.38 0.09 25.64
CA PRO A 106 -3.29 1.55 25.68
C PRO A 106 -3.50 2.16 27.06
N GLU A 107 -4.37 1.54 27.88
CA GLU A 107 -4.73 2.04 29.21
C GLU A 107 -3.64 1.77 30.27
N VAL A 108 -2.72 0.85 30.01
CA VAL A 108 -1.70 0.44 30.98
C VAL A 108 -0.52 1.41 31.02
N ILE A 109 -0.28 2.17 29.93
CA ILE A 109 0.92 3.00 29.78
C ILE A 109 0.57 4.48 29.68
N GLU A 110 1.26 5.30 30.48
CA GLU A 110 1.26 6.73 30.36
C GLU A 110 2.65 7.30 30.62
N ASN A 111 3.12 8.21 29.75
CA ASN A 111 4.42 8.89 29.88
C ASN A 111 5.63 7.95 30.11
N GLY A 112 5.63 6.77 29.45
CA GLY A 112 6.71 5.78 29.57
C GLY A 112 6.76 5.06 30.92
N ARG A 113 5.64 5.04 31.64
CA ARG A 113 5.48 4.30 32.91
C ARG A 113 4.19 3.50 32.87
N ILE A 114 4.14 2.42 33.65
CA ILE A 114 2.93 1.67 33.88
C ILE A 114 2.03 2.49 34.80
N LYS A 115 0.87 2.96 34.29
CA LYS A 115 -0.09 3.78 35.02
C LYS A 115 -0.96 2.91 35.94
N ASN A 116 -1.58 1.88 35.41
CA ASN A 116 -2.52 1.05 36.11
C ASN A 116 -1.91 -0.33 36.45
N ARG A 117 -1.23 -0.39 37.60
CA ARG A 117 -0.50 -1.58 38.02
C ARG A 117 -1.42 -2.79 38.28
N ARG A 118 -2.68 -2.55 38.65
CA ARG A 118 -3.64 -3.64 38.97
C ARG A 118 -4.13 -4.31 37.67
N GLN A 119 -4.20 -3.58 36.61
CA GLN A 119 -4.60 -4.09 35.29
C GLN A 119 -3.41 -4.58 34.45
N ALA A 120 -2.19 -4.27 34.87
CA ALA A 120 -0.98 -4.65 34.13
C ALA A 120 -0.72 -6.16 34.21
N GLU A 121 -0.87 -6.85 33.14
CA GLU A 121 -0.67 -8.29 33.05
C GLU A 121 0.83 -8.61 32.87
N TYR A 122 1.39 -9.27 33.89
CA TYR A 122 2.80 -9.66 33.92
C TYR A 122 3.01 -10.99 33.21
N TYR A 123 3.96 -11.03 32.26
CA TYR A 123 4.30 -12.22 31.46
C TYR A 123 5.62 -12.88 31.88
N GLY A 124 6.48 -12.22 32.66
CA GLY A 124 7.75 -12.81 33.11
C GLY A 124 8.91 -12.57 32.15
N TRP A 125 9.76 -13.57 31.99
CA TRP A 125 10.98 -13.51 31.22
C TRP A 125 10.91 -14.39 29.98
N ILE A 126 11.45 -13.90 28.87
CA ILE A 126 11.56 -14.62 27.61
C ILE A 126 12.87 -14.31 26.94
N HIS A 127 13.44 -15.27 26.20
CA HIS A 127 14.65 -15.04 25.42
C HIS A 127 14.34 -14.13 24.24
N ARG A 128 15.22 -13.16 23.99
CA ARG A 128 15.03 -12.15 22.91
C ARG A 128 14.89 -12.75 21.52
N ASP A 129 15.51 -13.91 21.24
CA ASP A 129 15.43 -14.57 19.94
C ASP A 129 14.02 -15.13 19.65
N ASN A 130 13.15 -15.22 20.65
CA ASN A 130 11.75 -15.61 20.52
C ASN A 130 10.80 -14.41 20.41
N LEU A 131 11.36 -13.22 20.19
CA LEU A 131 10.60 -11.97 20.09
C LEU A 131 10.92 -11.23 18.80
N LEU A 132 9.94 -10.48 18.34
CA LEU A 132 10.13 -9.37 17.40
C LEU A 132 10.51 -8.16 18.24
N LEU A 133 11.76 -7.69 18.13
CA LEU A 133 12.34 -6.68 19.03
C LEU A 133 12.02 -5.23 18.64
N SER A 134 11.39 -5.02 17.48
CA SER A 134 11.03 -3.72 16.96
C SER A 134 9.66 -3.77 16.29
N SER A 135 8.96 -2.65 16.32
CA SER A 135 7.75 -2.46 15.52
C SER A 135 8.05 -2.26 14.02
N HIS A 136 9.31 -1.97 13.66
CA HIS A 136 9.69 -1.70 12.29
C HIS A 136 10.34 -2.92 11.64
N ALA A 137 10.21 -2.99 10.32
CA ALA A 137 10.89 -3.96 9.47
C ALA A 137 12.42 -3.87 9.63
N VAL A 138 13.10 -4.92 9.24
CA VAL A 138 14.57 -4.96 9.19
C VAL A 138 15.07 -3.93 8.19
N THR A 139 16.13 -3.22 8.56
CA THR A 139 16.76 -2.18 7.75
C THR A 139 17.95 -2.74 6.97
N ASP A 140 18.03 -2.46 5.70
CA ASP A 140 19.23 -2.69 4.90
C ASP A 140 20.37 -1.80 5.39
N LEU A 141 21.54 -2.39 5.61
CA LEU A 141 22.67 -1.70 6.22
C LEU A 141 23.33 -0.68 5.29
N ALA A 142 23.23 -0.91 3.98
CA ALA A 142 23.83 -0.05 2.97
C ALA A 142 22.97 1.16 2.65
N THR A 143 21.68 0.94 2.42
CA THR A 143 20.73 1.99 2.01
C THR A 143 20.10 2.69 3.20
N GLY A 144 19.96 2.03 4.34
CA GLY A 144 19.23 2.52 5.50
C GLY A 144 17.70 2.45 5.34
N ASN A 145 17.19 1.85 4.28
CA ASN A 145 15.77 1.64 4.03
C ASN A 145 15.29 0.31 4.60
N SER A 146 14.00 0.19 4.83
CA SER A 146 13.39 -1.08 5.23
C SER A 146 13.50 -2.10 4.10
N ILE A 147 13.92 -3.32 4.42
CA ILE A 147 14.05 -4.39 3.43
C ILE A 147 12.66 -4.78 2.93
N LYS A 148 12.41 -4.44 1.68
CA LYS A 148 11.23 -4.86 0.93
C LYS A 148 11.52 -6.15 0.20
N MET A 149 10.56 -7.05 0.20
CA MET A 149 10.65 -8.34 -0.46
C MET A 149 9.42 -8.58 -1.30
N ILE A 150 9.56 -9.44 -2.28
CA ILE A 150 8.43 -9.91 -3.08
C ILE A 150 8.40 -11.43 -3.07
N THR A 151 7.20 -11.99 -3.08
CA THR A 151 7.05 -13.44 -3.16
C THR A 151 7.41 -13.94 -4.56
N MET A 152 8.39 -14.82 -4.63
CA MET A 152 8.93 -15.34 -5.88
C MET A 152 9.54 -16.73 -5.68
N ILE A 153 9.48 -17.59 -6.69
CA ILE A 153 10.06 -18.93 -6.65
C ILE A 153 11.52 -18.87 -7.11
N LYS A 154 12.46 -19.13 -6.22
CA LYS A 154 13.91 -19.11 -6.52
C LYS A 154 14.45 -20.43 -7.09
N ASN A 155 13.83 -21.56 -6.75
CA ASN A 155 14.26 -22.87 -7.16
C ASN A 155 13.08 -23.86 -7.22
N GLU A 156 13.33 -25.11 -7.63
CA GLU A 156 12.30 -26.13 -7.80
C GLU A 156 11.70 -26.68 -6.50
N LYS A 157 12.39 -26.53 -5.37
CA LYS A 157 11.96 -27.14 -4.09
C LYS A 157 10.55 -26.74 -3.65
N PRO A 158 10.14 -25.45 -3.74
CA PRO A 158 8.76 -25.08 -3.45
C PRO A 158 7.74 -25.71 -4.39
N LEU A 159 8.10 -25.97 -5.66
CA LEU A 159 7.19 -26.57 -6.63
C LEU A 159 6.85 -28.03 -6.31
N ILE A 160 7.74 -28.72 -5.61
CA ILE A 160 7.56 -30.14 -5.22
C ILE A 160 6.67 -30.25 -3.97
N ARG A 161 6.60 -29.18 -3.15
CA ARG A 161 5.86 -29.17 -1.89
C ARG A 161 4.55 -28.42 -2.02
N SER A 162 3.46 -29.13 -2.36
CA SER A 162 2.12 -28.53 -2.46
C SER A 162 1.60 -27.93 -1.15
N SER A 163 2.17 -28.30 0.01
CA SER A 163 1.80 -27.71 1.31
C SER A 163 2.14 -26.22 1.45
N TYR A 164 3.01 -25.67 0.63
CA TYR A 164 3.31 -24.25 0.61
C TYR A 164 2.20 -23.41 -0.07
N PHE A 165 1.29 -24.06 -0.79
CA PHE A 165 0.25 -23.38 -1.55
C PHE A 165 -1.10 -23.58 -0.87
N PHE A 166 -1.75 -22.47 -0.55
CA PHE A 166 -3.09 -22.46 0.02
C PHE A 166 -4.17 -22.52 -1.07
N SER A 167 -3.89 -21.82 -2.17
CA SER A 167 -4.69 -21.82 -3.39
C SER A 167 -3.74 -21.61 -4.57
N SER A 168 -4.25 -21.74 -5.79
CA SER A 168 -3.44 -21.62 -7.01
C SER A 168 -2.71 -20.26 -7.17
N ASP A 169 -3.16 -19.21 -6.47
CA ASP A 169 -2.61 -17.86 -6.56
C ASP A 169 -1.94 -17.36 -5.25
N SER A 170 -1.89 -18.18 -4.22
CA SER A 170 -1.49 -17.75 -2.88
C SER A 170 -0.58 -18.75 -2.19
N LEU A 171 0.32 -18.21 -1.37
CA LEU A 171 1.22 -18.97 -0.51
C LEU A 171 0.69 -18.99 0.91
N VAL A 172 0.93 -20.09 1.60
CA VAL A 172 0.63 -20.23 3.03
C VAL A 172 1.67 -19.49 3.86
N ILE A 173 1.21 -18.72 4.84
CA ILE A 173 2.04 -18.12 5.89
C ILE A 173 1.65 -18.72 7.24
N TYR A 174 2.61 -18.77 8.18
CA TYR A 174 2.49 -19.55 9.42
C TYR A 174 2.71 -18.67 10.65
N LYS A 175 2.08 -19.05 11.79
CA LYS A 175 2.25 -18.35 13.07
C LYS A 175 3.53 -18.74 13.81
N ASP A 176 4.24 -19.75 13.34
CA ASP A 176 5.44 -20.29 13.98
C ASP A 176 6.57 -20.49 12.98
N PRO A 177 7.85 -20.40 13.41
CA PRO A 177 8.99 -20.62 12.54
C PRO A 177 9.19 -22.09 12.13
N GLU A 178 8.48 -23.04 12.78
CA GLU A 178 8.47 -24.45 12.43
C GLU A 178 7.58 -24.70 11.20
N LEU A 179 6.73 -23.74 10.82
CA LEU A 179 5.76 -23.78 9.73
C LEU A 179 4.70 -24.87 9.91
N LEU A 180 4.18 -24.99 11.12
CA LEU A 180 3.18 -26.01 11.49
C LEU A 180 1.76 -25.42 11.55
N VAL A 181 1.60 -24.22 12.11
CA VAL A 181 0.30 -23.59 12.33
C VAL A 181 0.05 -22.51 11.26
N PRO A 182 -0.84 -22.74 10.29
CA PRO A 182 -1.18 -21.72 9.30
C PRO A 182 -1.74 -20.45 9.95
N SER A 183 -1.28 -19.29 9.53
CA SER A 183 -1.77 -17.96 9.92
C SER A 183 -2.76 -17.42 8.89
N GLY A 184 -2.48 -17.66 7.63
CA GLY A 184 -3.26 -17.13 6.52
C GLY A 184 -2.61 -17.43 5.17
N LYS A 185 -2.96 -16.61 4.19
CA LYS A 185 -2.44 -16.70 2.84
C LYS A 185 -1.93 -15.34 2.36
N ILE A 186 -0.96 -15.37 1.46
CA ILE A 186 -0.46 -14.19 0.77
C ILE A 186 -0.42 -14.45 -0.73
N PRO A 187 -0.97 -13.57 -1.57
CA PRO A 187 -0.88 -13.71 -3.03
C PRO A 187 0.55 -13.69 -3.52
N PHE A 188 0.83 -14.33 -4.66
CA PHE A 188 2.11 -14.20 -5.33
C PHE A 188 2.37 -12.75 -5.75
N GLN A 189 3.63 -12.39 -5.84
CA GLN A 189 4.09 -11.05 -6.23
C GLN A 189 3.60 -9.93 -5.30
N THR A 190 3.24 -10.26 -4.06
CA THR A 190 2.88 -9.25 -3.06
C THR A 190 4.14 -8.63 -2.49
N PRO A 191 4.31 -7.30 -2.54
CA PRO A 191 5.35 -6.60 -1.82
C PRO A 191 5.11 -6.71 -0.32
N ILE A 192 6.15 -7.05 0.40
CA ILE A 192 6.13 -7.26 1.85
C ILE A 192 7.44 -6.81 2.46
N TYR A 193 7.44 -6.63 3.77
CA TYR A 193 8.62 -6.22 4.51
C TYR A 193 9.17 -7.39 5.35
N GLN A 194 10.48 -7.47 5.41
CA GLN A 194 11.16 -8.44 6.26
C GLN A 194 11.14 -7.96 7.70
N ALA A 195 10.52 -8.72 8.61
CA ALA A 195 10.52 -8.40 10.03
C ALA A 195 11.63 -9.12 10.80
N LYS A 196 11.90 -10.39 10.47
CA LYS A 196 12.91 -11.22 11.13
C LYS A 196 13.26 -12.43 10.26
N ARG A 197 14.46 -12.99 10.44
CA ARG A 197 14.83 -14.32 9.89
C ARG A 197 15.23 -15.29 10.98
N THR A 198 15.11 -16.59 10.72
CA THR A 198 15.70 -17.63 11.56
C THR A 198 17.23 -17.58 11.50
N ARG A 199 17.90 -18.17 12.47
CA ARG A 199 19.38 -18.15 12.57
C ARG A 199 20.05 -18.76 11.34
N ASP A 200 19.48 -19.82 10.79
CA ASP A 200 19.90 -20.48 9.54
C ASP A 200 19.46 -19.77 8.28
N ARG A 201 18.71 -18.65 8.42
CA ARG A 201 18.14 -17.84 7.33
C ARG A 201 17.20 -18.60 6.38
N SER A 202 16.76 -19.79 6.76
CA SER A 202 15.89 -20.62 5.92
C SER A 202 14.43 -20.13 5.91
N LYS A 203 14.02 -19.36 6.93
CA LYS A 203 12.65 -18.87 7.10
C LYS A 203 12.66 -17.40 7.49
N THR A 204 11.67 -16.68 6.99
CA THR A 204 11.51 -15.23 7.18
C THR A 204 10.12 -14.94 7.76
N LEU A 205 10.07 -14.14 8.81
CA LEU A 205 8.85 -13.51 9.29
C LEU A 205 8.63 -12.26 8.47
N ILE A 206 7.49 -12.19 7.81
CA ILE A 206 7.09 -11.10 6.93
C ILE A 206 5.95 -10.32 7.55
N ILE A 207 5.86 -9.03 7.18
CA ILE A 207 4.76 -8.12 7.52
C ILE A 207 4.34 -7.34 6.28
N SER A 208 3.05 -7.04 6.15
CA SER A 208 2.49 -6.33 5.00
C SER A 208 2.76 -4.82 5.02
N SER A 209 3.18 -4.26 6.14
CA SER A 209 3.50 -2.84 6.30
C SER A 209 4.90 -2.65 6.86
N GLU A 210 5.50 -1.47 6.65
CA GLU A 210 6.84 -1.14 7.16
C GLU A 210 6.93 -1.17 8.68
N SER A 211 5.80 -0.97 9.37
CA SER A 211 5.73 -0.99 10.83
C SER A 211 4.43 -1.60 11.34
N ILE A 212 4.49 -2.14 12.55
CA ILE A 212 3.35 -2.70 13.29
C ILE A 212 2.90 -1.66 14.30
N ASN A 213 1.62 -1.32 14.27
CA ASN A 213 1.01 -0.50 15.31
C ASN A 213 0.68 -1.39 16.53
N PRO A 214 1.23 -1.11 17.72
CA PRO A 214 0.93 -1.92 18.92
C PRO A 214 -0.55 -1.88 19.33
N ASP A 215 -1.30 -0.85 18.93
CA ASP A 215 -2.73 -0.73 19.23
C ASP A 215 -3.61 -1.58 18.31
N SER A 216 -3.08 -1.97 17.13
CA SER A 216 -3.84 -2.72 16.11
C SER A 216 -2.96 -3.74 15.36
N THR A 217 -2.37 -4.70 16.10
CA THR A 217 -1.49 -5.71 15.49
C THR A 217 -2.21 -6.63 14.50
N SER A 218 -3.52 -6.81 14.61
CA SER A 218 -4.35 -7.62 13.71
C SER A 218 -4.58 -6.99 12.35
N SER A 219 -4.33 -5.70 12.18
CA SER A 219 -4.47 -5.01 10.89
C SER A 219 -3.34 -5.33 9.90
N VAL A 220 -2.24 -5.92 10.38
CA VAL A 220 -1.08 -6.26 9.58
C VAL A 220 -1.11 -7.74 9.21
N ILE A 221 -1.11 -8.06 7.92
CA ILE A 221 -0.90 -9.43 7.46
C ILE A 221 0.54 -9.80 7.78
N SER A 222 0.72 -10.86 8.54
CA SER A 222 2.04 -11.29 8.98
C SER A 222 2.12 -12.80 9.15
N GLY A 223 3.30 -13.35 8.95
CA GLY A 223 3.54 -14.77 9.13
C GLY A 223 4.94 -15.20 8.73
N TRP A 224 5.31 -16.39 9.16
CA TRP A 224 6.53 -17.06 8.74
C TRP A 224 6.35 -17.73 7.38
N ILE A 225 7.37 -17.60 6.53
CA ILE A 225 7.39 -18.20 5.20
C ILE A 225 8.80 -18.70 4.88
N PRO A 226 8.98 -19.77 4.06
CA PRO A 226 10.30 -20.15 3.58
C PRO A 226 10.99 -19.02 2.84
N SER A 227 12.23 -18.71 3.20
CA SER A 227 13.02 -17.63 2.55
C SER A 227 13.28 -17.89 1.06
N SER A 228 13.17 -19.14 0.62
CA SER A 228 13.27 -19.53 -0.80
C SER A 228 12.11 -19.03 -1.66
N LEU A 229 11.04 -18.51 -1.04
CA LEU A 229 9.90 -17.92 -1.73
C LEU A 229 9.96 -16.39 -1.77
N LEU A 230 11.05 -15.80 -1.32
CA LEU A 230 11.19 -14.35 -1.18
C LEU A 230 12.39 -13.82 -1.95
N MET A 231 12.27 -12.63 -2.52
CA MET A 231 13.37 -11.90 -3.15
C MET A 231 13.34 -10.43 -2.75
N PRO A 232 14.50 -9.76 -2.62
CA PRO A 232 14.56 -8.32 -2.42
C PRO A 232 13.87 -7.58 -3.55
N PHE A 233 13.17 -6.49 -3.20
CA PHE A 233 12.39 -5.68 -4.12
C PHE A 233 12.49 -4.19 -3.78
N GLY A 234 12.55 -3.31 -4.80
CA GLY A 234 12.48 -1.87 -4.63
C GLY A 234 13.75 -1.19 -4.10
N GLU A 235 14.83 -1.93 -3.87
CA GLU A 235 16.13 -1.40 -3.42
C GLU A 235 17.13 -1.19 -4.56
N LEU A 236 16.80 -1.70 -5.75
CA LEU A 236 17.65 -1.66 -6.92
C LEU A 236 17.18 -0.59 -7.90
N LEU A 237 18.11 -0.15 -8.75
CA LEU A 237 17.79 0.65 -9.92
C LEU A 237 17.06 -0.23 -10.94
N TYR A 238 16.02 0.29 -11.56
CA TYR A 238 15.30 -0.36 -12.65
C TYR A 238 15.60 0.35 -13.96
N MET A 239 15.57 -0.40 -15.06
CA MET A 239 15.85 0.14 -16.39
C MET A 239 14.78 -0.32 -17.37
N SER A 240 14.33 0.60 -18.25
CA SER A 240 13.59 0.27 -19.46
C SER A 240 14.56 0.29 -20.64
N TYR A 241 14.51 -0.77 -21.43
CA TYR A 241 15.33 -0.91 -22.62
C TYR A 241 14.60 -0.50 -23.90
N SER A 242 13.34 -0.06 -23.80
CA SER A 242 12.48 0.23 -24.96
C SER A 242 13.03 1.33 -25.89
N SER A 243 13.83 2.24 -25.33
CA SER A 243 14.47 3.34 -26.09
C SER A 243 15.84 2.97 -26.68
N LEU A 244 16.33 1.75 -26.46
CA LEU A 244 17.67 1.33 -26.84
C LEU A 244 17.67 0.40 -28.06
N PRO A 245 18.73 0.42 -28.89
CA PRO A 245 18.88 -0.48 -30.05
C PRO A 245 19.31 -1.89 -29.59
N ILE A 246 18.43 -2.62 -28.92
CA ILE A 246 18.73 -3.90 -28.25
C ILE A 246 19.26 -4.95 -29.23
N HIS A 247 18.90 -4.89 -30.53
CA HIS A 247 19.37 -5.81 -31.56
C HIS A 247 20.89 -5.82 -31.75
N SER A 248 21.56 -4.71 -31.36
CA SER A 248 23.01 -4.58 -31.48
C SER A 248 23.77 -4.99 -30.21
N PHE A 249 23.06 -5.38 -29.14
CA PHE A 249 23.68 -5.69 -27.86
C PHE A 249 24.14 -7.13 -27.78
N LYS A 250 25.22 -7.35 -27.06
CA LYS A 250 25.70 -8.69 -26.72
C LYS A 250 25.20 -9.06 -25.31
N PHE A 251 24.75 -10.29 -25.19
CA PHE A 251 24.18 -10.83 -23.98
C PHE A 251 25.05 -11.97 -23.45
N TYR A 252 25.26 -11.99 -22.15
CA TYR A 252 26.07 -12.98 -21.46
C TYR A 252 25.28 -13.61 -20.33
N ASN A 253 25.38 -14.93 -20.17
CA ASN A 253 24.81 -15.68 -19.06
C ASN A 253 25.63 -15.50 -17.77
N GLN A 254 25.20 -16.12 -16.68
CA GLN A 254 25.92 -16.10 -15.41
C GLN A 254 27.34 -16.65 -15.50
N ARG A 255 27.65 -17.55 -16.48
CA ARG A 255 28.96 -18.12 -16.70
C ARG A 255 29.85 -17.21 -17.56
N LYS A 256 29.39 -16.01 -17.88
CA LYS A 256 30.05 -15.07 -18.81
C LYS A 256 30.25 -15.62 -20.24
N GLU A 257 29.42 -16.57 -20.64
CA GLU A 257 29.39 -17.10 -21.99
C GLU A 257 28.41 -16.26 -22.80
N GLU A 258 28.81 -15.88 -24.02
CA GLU A 258 27.91 -15.16 -24.96
C GLU A 258 26.70 -16.04 -25.27
N THR A 259 25.51 -15.52 -25.09
CA THR A 259 24.28 -16.26 -25.26
C THR A 259 23.34 -15.50 -26.18
N GLN A 260 22.66 -16.25 -27.04
CA GLN A 260 21.58 -15.68 -27.80
C GLN A 260 20.33 -15.64 -26.90
N ILE A 261 19.74 -14.45 -26.79
CA ILE A 261 18.47 -14.32 -26.09
C ILE A 261 17.34 -14.87 -26.95
N SER A 262 16.41 -15.57 -26.28
CA SER A 262 15.20 -16.05 -26.95
C SER A 262 14.34 -14.87 -27.41
N GLU A 263 13.58 -15.05 -28.49
CA GLU A 263 12.63 -14.05 -28.99
C GLU A 263 11.68 -13.53 -27.88
N LYS A 264 11.29 -14.41 -26.97
CA LYS A 264 10.49 -14.07 -25.81
C LYS A 264 11.20 -13.08 -24.86
N LEU A 265 12.46 -13.32 -24.54
CA LEU A 265 13.24 -12.47 -23.66
C LEU A 265 13.54 -11.14 -24.34
N PHE A 266 13.80 -11.17 -25.64
CA PHE A 266 13.96 -9.99 -26.44
C PHE A 266 12.69 -9.11 -26.44
N THR A 267 11.51 -9.71 -26.66
CA THR A 267 10.23 -9.02 -26.61
C THR A 267 9.98 -8.41 -25.22
N GLN A 268 10.32 -9.14 -24.15
CA GLN A 268 10.18 -8.63 -22.78
C GLN A 268 11.08 -7.42 -22.50
N LEU A 269 12.32 -7.44 -22.99
CA LEU A 269 13.25 -6.30 -22.88
C LEU A 269 12.76 -5.08 -23.68
N SER A 270 12.18 -5.31 -24.85
CA SER A 270 11.72 -4.27 -25.77
C SER A 270 10.40 -3.61 -25.34
N GLN A 271 9.64 -4.24 -24.43
CA GLN A 271 8.38 -3.66 -23.97
C GLN A 271 8.63 -2.48 -23.02
N PRO A 272 7.89 -1.37 -23.20
CA PRO A 272 7.92 -0.29 -22.21
C PRO A 272 7.41 -0.82 -20.86
N ASN A 273 7.99 -0.35 -19.77
CA ASN A 273 7.53 -0.64 -18.42
C ASN A 273 6.16 0.01 -18.19
N THR A 274 5.11 -0.65 -18.66
CA THR A 274 3.74 -0.20 -18.44
C THR A 274 3.31 -0.47 -17.00
N SER A 275 2.52 0.44 -16.48
CA SER A 275 2.02 0.47 -15.11
C SER A 275 1.44 -0.90 -14.67
N GLY A 276 1.89 -1.37 -13.52
CA GLY A 276 1.22 -2.41 -12.75
C GLY A 276 1.70 -3.85 -12.91
N SER A 277 2.60 -4.16 -13.85
CA SER A 277 3.10 -5.53 -14.03
C SER A 277 4.55 -5.69 -13.55
N LEU A 278 4.75 -6.58 -12.57
CA LEU A 278 6.10 -6.97 -12.12
C LEU A 278 6.91 -7.69 -13.21
N SER A 279 6.24 -8.29 -14.19
CA SER A 279 6.88 -8.95 -15.32
C SER A 279 7.64 -8.00 -16.24
N SER A 280 7.41 -6.70 -16.12
CA SER A 280 8.11 -5.66 -16.89
C SER A 280 9.24 -4.97 -16.12
N LEU A 281 9.50 -5.35 -14.86
CA LEU A 281 10.51 -4.71 -14.00
C LEU A 281 11.88 -5.32 -14.19
N ASN A 282 12.74 -4.68 -14.96
CA ASN A 282 14.12 -5.10 -15.16
C ASN A 282 15.01 -4.38 -14.14
N SER A 283 15.47 -5.09 -13.10
CA SER A 283 16.35 -4.51 -12.11
C SER A 283 17.81 -4.54 -12.57
N VAL A 284 18.53 -3.45 -12.32
CA VAL A 284 19.95 -3.30 -12.59
C VAL A 284 20.71 -3.53 -11.29
N SER A 285 21.55 -4.58 -11.24
CA SER A 285 22.35 -4.89 -10.08
C SER A 285 23.70 -4.18 -10.09
N ASN A 286 24.28 -3.94 -11.27
CA ASN A 286 25.55 -3.26 -11.41
C ASN A 286 25.69 -2.65 -12.82
N ILE A 287 26.45 -1.54 -12.93
CA ILE A 287 26.85 -0.96 -14.22
C ILE A 287 28.37 -0.77 -14.18
N GLN A 288 29.08 -1.50 -15.02
CA GLN A 288 30.50 -1.35 -15.22
C GLN A 288 30.75 -0.49 -16.44
N MET A 289 31.24 0.74 -16.22
CA MET A 289 31.51 1.68 -17.31
C MET A 289 32.90 1.44 -17.87
N GLY A 290 32.99 1.18 -19.16
CA GLY A 290 34.23 1.16 -19.91
C GLY A 290 34.36 2.41 -20.82
N ASP A 291 35.51 2.61 -21.46
CA ASP A 291 35.73 3.75 -22.32
C ASP A 291 34.84 3.71 -23.59
N SER A 292 34.72 2.56 -24.22
CA SER A 292 33.92 2.36 -25.44
C SER A 292 32.71 1.45 -25.22
N LEU A 293 32.84 0.44 -24.35
CA LEU A 293 31.79 -0.52 -24.04
C LEU A 293 31.54 -0.57 -22.55
N SER A 294 30.29 -0.62 -22.16
CA SER A 294 29.83 -0.76 -20.78
C SER A 294 29.08 -2.08 -20.62
N VAL A 295 29.11 -2.62 -19.42
CA VAL A 295 28.37 -3.84 -19.06
C VAL A 295 27.33 -3.52 -18.01
N ILE A 296 26.05 -3.82 -18.32
CA ILE A 296 24.95 -3.75 -17.39
C ILE A 296 24.64 -5.16 -16.88
N GLU A 297 24.78 -5.38 -15.59
CA GLU A 297 24.30 -6.59 -14.92
C GLU A 297 22.84 -6.37 -14.53
N THR A 298 21.94 -7.12 -15.14
CA THR A 298 20.50 -6.98 -14.96
C THR A 298 19.87 -8.28 -14.50
N VAL A 299 18.75 -8.17 -13.83
CA VAL A 299 17.94 -9.32 -13.41
C VAL A 299 16.52 -9.12 -13.93
N LEU A 300 16.08 -10.07 -14.72
CA LEU A 300 14.78 -10.06 -15.36
C LEU A 300 13.82 -11.00 -14.63
N PRO A 301 12.60 -10.58 -14.28
CA PRO A 301 11.58 -11.49 -13.83
C PRO A 301 11.03 -12.30 -15.00
N VAL A 302 11.18 -13.61 -14.97
CA VAL A 302 10.60 -14.53 -15.96
C VAL A 302 9.57 -15.44 -15.30
N PRO A 303 8.47 -15.78 -15.98
CA PRO A 303 7.47 -16.67 -15.41
C PRO A 303 8.05 -18.07 -15.24
N VAL A 304 7.68 -18.74 -14.15
CA VAL A 304 8.02 -20.15 -13.91
C VAL A 304 7.14 -21.07 -14.75
N ILE A 305 5.90 -20.63 -15.00
CA ILE A 305 4.88 -21.39 -15.73
C ILE A 305 4.56 -20.66 -17.03
N ASP A 306 4.51 -21.39 -18.11
CA ASP A 306 4.13 -20.86 -19.41
C ASP A 306 2.61 -20.96 -19.63
N ASN A 307 1.92 -19.85 -19.37
CA ASN A 307 0.47 -19.75 -19.49
C ASN A 307 0.00 -19.16 -20.84
N ARG A 308 0.91 -18.88 -21.77
CA ARG A 308 0.60 -18.12 -22.99
C ARG A 308 -0.46 -18.74 -23.90
N ASN A 309 -0.58 -20.04 -23.88
CA ASN A 309 -1.50 -20.77 -24.76
C ASN A 309 -2.70 -21.37 -24.00
N ASN A 310 -2.86 -21.03 -22.72
CA ASN A 310 -3.99 -21.51 -21.94
C ASN A 310 -5.13 -20.50 -21.96
N PHE A 311 -6.31 -20.90 -22.45
CA PHE A 311 -7.50 -20.08 -22.48
C PHE A 311 -8.76 -20.92 -22.23
N VAL A 312 -9.79 -20.24 -21.79
CA VAL A 312 -11.15 -20.77 -21.69
C VAL A 312 -12.08 -19.90 -22.52
N TYR A 313 -13.21 -20.43 -22.96
CA TYR A 313 -14.24 -19.63 -23.62
C TYR A 313 -15.20 -19.03 -22.60
N SER A 314 -15.50 -17.78 -22.79
CA SER A 314 -16.59 -17.10 -22.08
C SER A 314 -17.96 -17.51 -22.65
N LEU A 315 -19.04 -17.13 -21.98
CA LEU A 315 -20.39 -17.33 -22.47
C LEU A 315 -20.69 -16.58 -23.77
N SER A 316 -20.02 -15.47 -24.02
CA SER A 316 -20.11 -14.74 -25.30
C SER A 316 -19.29 -15.41 -26.44
N GLY A 317 -18.57 -16.48 -26.15
CA GLY A 317 -17.67 -17.17 -27.10
C GLY A 317 -16.31 -16.52 -27.28
N LYS A 318 -15.97 -15.48 -26.50
CA LYS A 318 -14.64 -14.87 -26.50
C LYS A 318 -13.65 -15.76 -25.75
N LYS A 319 -12.39 -15.71 -26.16
CA LYS A 319 -11.29 -16.34 -25.43
C LYS A 319 -10.87 -15.48 -24.26
N ILE A 320 -10.86 -16.06 -23.07
CA ILE A 320 -10.25 -15.48 -21.87
C ILE A 320 -8.91 -16.19 -21.70
N TRP A 321 -7.81 -15.44 -21.79
CA TRP A 321 -6.48 -16.00 -21.63
C TRP A 321 -6.12 -16.06 -20.14
N GLN A 322 -5.32 -17.03 -19.75
CA GLN A 322 -4.85 -17.14 -18.37
C GLN A 322 -4.00 -15.92 -17.94
N SER A 323 -3.32 -15.28 -18.89
CA SER A 323 -2.64 -14.00 -18.65
C SER A 323 -3.57 -12.91 -18.14
N ASP A 324 -4.81 -12.91 -18.61
CA ASP A 324 -5.80 -11.86 -18.31
C ASP A 324 -6.46 -12.04 -16.94
N LEU A 325 -6.30 -13.24 -16.37
CA LEU A 325 -6.94 -13.58 -15.08
C LEU A 325 -6.53 -12.63 -13.94
N ARG A 326 -5.31 -12.14 -13.97
CA ARG A 326 -4.83 -11.20 -12.99
C ARG A 326 -5.54 -9.86 -13.11
N ASP A 327 -5.67 -9.33 -14.32
CA ASP A 327 -6.34 -8.05 -14.57
C ASP A 327 -7.85 -8.16 -14.27
N ILE A 328 -8.45 -9.30 -14.61
CA ILE A 328 -9.84 -9.59 -14.25
C ILE A 328 -10.00 -9.63 -12.73
N LYS A 329 -9.09 -10.28 -12.00
CA LYS A 329 -9.11 -10.33 -10.54
C LYS A 329 -8.98 -8.94 -9.93
N GLU A 330 -8.03 -8.14 -10.41
CA GLU A 330 -7.80 -6.78 -9.94
C GLU A 330 -9.05 -5.91 -10.16
N ASN A 331 -9.66 -5.95 -11.35
CA ASN A 331 -10.90 -5.25 -11.65
C ASN A 331 -12.07 -5.68 -10.74
N LEU A 332 -12.18 -6.96 -10.40
CA LEU A 332 -13.24 -7.48 -9.54
C LEU A 332 -12.99 -7.23 -8.04
N THR A 333 -11.75 -7.01 -7.63
CA THR A 333 -11.42 -6.66 -6.24
C THR A 333 -11.40 -5.16 -5.99
N ASN A 334 -11.40 -4.34 -7.03
CA ASN A 334 -11.54 -2.89 -6.92
C ASN A 334 -13.02 -2.50 -6.88
N MET A 335 -13.38 -1.69 -5.90
CA MET A 335 -14.73 -1.19 -5.72
C MET A 335 -14.76 0.32 -5.55
N ASN A 336 -15.57 0.99 -6.35
CA ASN A 336 -15.73 2.43 -6.30
C ASN A 336 -17.15 2.76 -5.80
N ILE A 337 -17.23 3.60 -4.78
CA ILE A 337 -18.47 3.96 -4.12
C ILE A 337 -18.65 5.48 -4.19
N VAL A 338 -19.77 5.94 -4.73
CA VAL A 338 -20.10 7.37 -4.75
C VAL A 338 -21.38 7.62 -3.97
N PHE A 339 -21.28 8.49 -2.97
CA PHE A 339 -22.44 8.99 -2.24
C PHE A 339 -23.05 10.17 -3.00
N ALA A 340 -24.23 9.96 -3.56
CA ALA A 340 -24.95 10.94 -4.35
C ALA A 340 -26.05 11.60 -3.50
N PHE A 341 -25.78 12.78 -2.96
CA PHE A 341 -26.77 13.60 -2.26
C PHE A 341 -27.53 14.43 -3.27
N SER A 342 -28.82 14.14 -3.44
CA SER A 342 -29.64 14.92 -4.36
C SER A 342 -29.78 16.39 -3.91
N GLY A 343 -30.13 17.27 -4.88
CA GLY A 343 -30.36 18.68 -4.59
C GLY A 343 -31.70 18.99 -3.89
N GLN A 344 -32.37 18.01 -3.31
CA GLN A 344 -33.68 18.16 -2.71
C GLN A 344 -33.61 18.72 -1.27
N GLN A 345 -34.68 19.43 -0.86
CA GLN A 345 -34.69 20.16 0.41
C GLN A 345 -34.56 19.24 1.64
N SER A 346 -35.17 18.05 1.60
CA SER A 346 -35.08 17.05 2.67
C SER A 346 -33.64 16.56 2.89
N VAL A 347 -32.91 16.32 1.79
CA VAL A 347 -31.49 15.91 1.83
C VAL A 347 -30.65 17.02 2.44
N TYR A 348 -30.86 18.28 2.02
CA TYR A 348 -30.17 19.42 2.60
C TYR A 348 -30.42 19.53 4.12
N LYS A 349 -31.67 19.42 4.57
CA LYS A 349 -32.04 19.49 5.98
C LYS A 349 -31.32 18.44 6.84
N ARG A 350 -31.22 17.21 6.33
CA ARG A 350 -30.67 16.05 7.04
C ARG A 350 -29.19 15.75 6.75
N PHE A 351 -28.54 16.60 5.96
CA PHE A 351 -27.17 16.34 5.47
C PHE A 351 -26.17 16.05 6.61
N GLU A 352 -26.23 16.81 7.71
CA GLU A 352 -25.36 16.64 8.88
C GLU A 352 -25.54 15.25 9.52
N GLN A 353 -26.77 14.79 9.70
CA GLN A 353 -27.07 13.45 10.23
C GLN A 353 -26.58 12.36 9.27
N LEU A 354 -26.77 12.55 7.97
CA LEU A 354 -26.31 11.60 6.96
C LEU A 354 -24.78 11.47 6.97
N VAL A 355 -24.06 12.58 6.97
CA VAL A 355 -22.59 12.58 7.01
C VAL A 355 -22.08 11.93 8.30
N SER A 356 -22.69 12.26 9.45
CA SER A 356 -22.33 11.63 10.74
C SER A 356 -22.51 10.10 10.71
N SER A 357 -23.61 9.61 10.12
CA SER A 357 -23.82 8.15 10.01
C SER A 357 -22.84 7.49 9.04
N LEU A 358 -22.49 8.18 7.94
CA LEU A 358 -21.53 7.66 6.97
C LEU A 358 -20.10 7.53 7.52
N GLN A 359 -19.75 8.20 8.64
CA GLN A 359 -18.49 7.96 9.34
C GLN A 359 -18.34 6.49 9.80
N GLY A 360 -19.46 5.84 10.17
CA GLY A 360 -19.48 4.42 10.46
C GLY A 360 -19.09 3.53 9.27
N MET A 361 -19.42 3.97 8.05
CA MET A 361 -19.08 3.26 6.82
C MET A 361 -17.55 3.18 6.59
N LYS A 362 -16.80 4.22 6.95
CA LYS A 362 -15.34 4.25 6.85
C LYS A 362 -14.71 3.04 7.58
N SER A 363 -15.08 2.81 8.85
CA SER A 363 -14.56 1.69 9.63
C SER A 363 -14.91 0.33 9.01
N VAL A 364 -16.11 0.21 8.42
CA VAL A 364 -16.53 -0.99 7.69
C VAL A 364 -15.65 -1.24 6.47
N LEU A 365 -15.38 -0.23 5.65
CA LEU A 365 -14.54 -0.34 4.47
C LEU A 365 -13.08 -0.66 4.84
N GLU A 366 -12.53 0.00 5.84
CA GLU A 366 -11.18 -0.25 6.34
C GLU A 366 -11.00 -1.69 6.84
N SER A 367 -11.99 -2.25 7.52
CA SER A 367 -11.96 -3.64 7.99
C SER A 367 -11.88 -4.66 6.85
N ARG A 368 -12.30 -4.31 5.65
CA ARG A 368 -12.33 -5.15 4.44
C ARG A 368 -11.15 -4.90 3.50
N SER A 369 -10.40 -3.81 3.69
CA SER A 369 -9.32 -3.38 2.81
C SER A 369 -8.21 -4.42 2.56
N PRO A 370 -7.94 -5.42 3.44
CA PRO A 370 -6.95 -6.46 3.13
C PRO A 370 -7.24 -7.30 1.88
N ASN A 371 -8.52 -7.41 1.49
CA ASN A 371 -8.95 -8.24 0.37
C ASN A 371 -9.50 -7.44 -0.82
N TYR A 372 -9.88 -6.18 -0.60
CA TYR A 372 -10.51 -5.31 -1.58
C TYR A 372 -9.94 -3.91 -1.51
N SER A 373 -9.79 -3.28 -2.67
CA SER A 373 -9.40 -1.88 -2.75
C SER A 373 -10.65 -1.03 -2.94
N PHE A 374 -10.85 -0.05 -2.05
CA PHE A 374 -11.99 0.86 -2.11
C PHE A 374 -11.54 2.25 -2.53
N ARG A 375 -12.31 2.87 -3.43
CA ARG A 375 -12.28 4.31 -3.69
C ARG A 375 -13.65 4.87 -3.37
N VAL A 376 -13.66 5.96 -2.64
CA VAL A 376 -14.89 6.65 -2.24
C VAL A 376 -14.88 8.06 -2.82
N GLY A 377 -16.04 8.54 -3.22
CA GLY A 377 -16.27 9.91 -3.66
C GLY A 377 -17.67 10.36 -3.31
N ALA A 378 -18.00 11.60 -3.55
CA ALA A 378 -19.34 12.12 -3.31
C ALA A 378 -19.75 13.19 -4.31
N VAL A 379 -21.06 13.29 -4.54
CA VAL A 379 -21.71 14.37 -5.28
C VAL A 379 -22.71 15.07 -4.37
N ILE A 380 -22.55 16.39 -4.20
CA ILE A 380 -23.42 17.22 -3.37
C ILE A 380 -24.30 18.07 -4.30
N GLY A 381 -25.55 17.63 -4.51
CA GLY A 381 -26.45 18.18 -5.51
C GLY A 381 -27.00 19.56 -5.15
N PHE A 382 -27.09 19.93 -3.88
CA PHE A 382 -27.55 21.23 -3.43
C PHE A 382 -26.46 22.31 -3.41
N ASP A 383 -25.20 21.97 -3.66
CA ASP A 383 -24.12 22.93 -3.83
C ASP A 383 -23.75 23.03 -5.32
N LYS A 384 -24.21 24.12 -5.95
CA LYS A 384 -23.89 24.38 -7.37
C LYS A 384 -23.01 25.62 -7.47
N SER A 385 -21.72 25.42 -7.66
CA SER A 385 -20.78 26.48 -8.03
C SER A 385 -20.62 26.53 -9.56
N ASN A 386 -20.75 27.72 -10.17
CA ASN A 386 -20.66 27.90 -11.63
C ASN A 386 -21.63 27.01 -12.45
N GLY A 387 -22.82 26.75 -11.91
CA GLY A 387 -23.82 25.88 -12.56
C GLY A 387 -23.56 24.38 -12.53
N ARG A 388 -22.46 23.95 -11.87
CA ARG A 388 -22.13 22.52 -11.70
C ARG A 388 -22.26 22.10 -10.24
N GLN A 389 -22.70 20.85 -10.03
CA GLN A 389 -22.77 20.25 -8.71
C GLN A 389 -21.35 20.09 -8.14
N LYS A 390 -21.24 20.19 -6.82
CA LYS A 390 -19.96 19.93 -6.14
C LYS A 390 -19.66 18.43 -6.17
N VAL A 391 -18.47 18.11 -6.68
CA VAL A 391 -17.96 16.74 -6.75
C VAL A 391 -16.75 16.62 -5.85
N ILE A 392 -16.72 15.60 -5.00
CA ILE A 392 -15.54 15.10 -4.30
C ILE A 392 -15.09 13.88 -5.08
N GLU A 393 -13.94 13.98 -5.73
CA GLU A 393 -13.44 12.94 -6.63
C GLU A 393 -13.16 11.61 -5.91
N LEU A 394 -13.18 10.53 -6.67
CA LEU A 394 -12.87 9.19 -6.15
C LEU A 394 -11.43 9.14 -5.64
N SER A 395 -11.27 8.82 -4.37
CA SER A 395 -9.98 8.68 -3.70
C SER A 395 -9.91 7.37 -2.90
N ASP A 396 -8.73 6.76 -2.86
CA ASP A 396 -8.43 5.62 -1.97
C ASP A 396 -8.04 6.09 -0.55
N ASN A 397 -7.82 7.39 -0.39
CA ASN A 397 -7.65 8.01 0.92
C ASN A 397 -9.01 8.32 1.55
N LEU A 398 -9.58 7.35 2.27
CA LEU A 398 -10.89 7.47 2.91
C LEU A 398 -10.93 8.63 3.91
N ASP A 399 -9.84 8.86 4.65
CA ASP A 399 -9.74 9.97 5.62
C ASP A 399 -9.99 11.33 4.96
N GLU A 400 -9.41 11.54 3.78
CA GLU A 400 -9.55 12.78 3.04
C GLU A 400 -11.00 13.01 2.60
N VAL A 401 -11.64 11.99 2.01
CA VAL A 401 -13.03 12.10 1.51
C VAL A 401 -14.02 12.35 2.65
N PHE A 402 -13.94 11.55 3.72
CA PHE A 402 -14.85 11.71 4.86
C PHE A 402 -14.62 13.02 5.63
N SER A 403 -13.36 13.47 5.76
CA SER A 403 -13.06 14.79 6.34
C SER A 403 -13.55 15.94 5.47
N GLU A 404 -13.50 15.78 4.13
CA GLU A 404 -14.06 16.79 3.22
C GLU A 404 -15.60 16.86 3.33
N LEU A 405 -16.28 15.71 3.43
CA LEU A 405 -17.72 15.66 3.67
C LEU A 405 -18.12 16.33 4.98
N GLU A 406 -17.37 16.07 6.07
CA GLU A 406 -17.59 16.68 7.38
C GLU A 406 -17.41 18.21 7.32
N ARG A 407 -16.35 18.68 6.68
CA ARG A 407 -16.12 20.12 6.45
C ARG A 407 -17.26 20.80 5.66
N TYR A 408 -17.85 20.06 4.69
CA TYR A 408 -19.04 20.55 3.98
C TYR A 408 -20.27 20.57 4.90
N SER A 409 -20.45 19.60 5.76
CA SER A 409 -21.51 19.58 6.76
C SER A 409 -21.45 20.78 7.69
N ASP A 410 -20.25 21.12 8.20
CA ASP A 410 -20.03 22.27 9.08
C ASP A 410 -20.27 23.63 8.39
N ARG A 411 -20.04 23.69 7.09
CA ARG A 411 -20.24 24.91 6.28
C ARG A 411 -21.64 25.07 5.71
N LYS A 412 -22.50 24.06 5.81
CA LYS A 412 -23.85 24.01 5.22
C LYS A 412 -24.65 25.30 5.45
N ASN A 413 -24.67 25.82 6.68
CA ASN A 413 -25.44 27.02 7.03
C ASN A 413 -24.91 28.34 6.42
N LYS A 414 -23.71 28.30 5.81
CA LYS A 414 -23.08 29.43 5.12
C LYS A 414 -23.21 29.35 3.60
N MET A 415 -23.82 28.30 3.08
CA MET A 415 -23.96 28.05 1.65
C MET A 415 -25.32 28.53 1.14
N VAL A 416 -25.34 29.02 -0.08
CA VAL A 416 -26.58 29.27 -0.81
C VAL A 416 -26.98 27.95 -1.43
N ALA A 417 -27.94 27.25 -0.83
CA ALA A 417 -28.43 25.98 -1.32
C ALA A 417 -29.25 26.17 -2.60
N TYR A 418 -28.93 25.33 -3.59
CA TYR A 418 -29.73 25.22 -4.81
C TYR A 418 -30.58 23.94 -4.73
N TYR A 419 -31.89 24.06 -4.93
CA TYR A 419 -32.77 22.92 -4.84
C TYR A 419 -33.14 22.38 -6.24
N SER A 420 -33.09 21.05 -6.36
CA SER A 420 -33.48 20.27 -7.53
C SER A 420 -34.86 19.64 -7.30
N GLU A 421 -35.63 19.48 -8.35
CA GLU A 421 -36.94 18.82 -8.26
C GLU A 421 -36.82 17.31 -8.13
N ASP A 422 -35.76 16.69 -8.72
CA ASP A 422 -35.54 15.26 -8.73
C ASP A 422 -34.10 14.87 -8.31
N ALA A 423 -33.86 13.56 -8.12
CA ALA A 423 -32.58 13.01 -7.70
C ALA A 423 -31.64 12.65 -8.87
N TRP A 424 -32.09 12.75 -10.13
CA TRP A 424 -31.40 12.13 -11.27
C TRP A 424 -30.16 12.88 -11.74
N ASP A 425 -30.10 14.18 -11.50
CA ASP A 425 -28.92 14.97 -11.81
C ASP A 425 -27.71 14.55 -10.95
N ALA A 426 -27.95 14.26 -9.68
CA ALA A 426 -26.88 13.75 -8.78
C ALA A 426 -26.43 12.34 -9.19
N LEU A 427 -27.39 11.48 -9.58
CA LEU A 427 -27.07 10.16 -10.12
C LEU A 427 -26.23 10.25 -11.39
N GLN A 428 -26.60 11.10 -12.36
CA GLN A 428 -25.83 11.26 -13.60
C GLN A 428 -24.41 11.76 -13.35
N SER A 429 -24.25 12.70 -12.44
CA SER A 429 -22.92 13.23 -12.06
C SER A 429 -22.07 12.15 -11.40
N SER A 430 -22.67 11.32 -10.55
CA SER A 430 -22.00 10.20 -9.89
C SER A 430 -21.56 9.12 -10.87
N ILE A 431 -22.39 8.76 -11.85
CA ILE A 431 -22.03 7.78 -12.89
C ILE A 431 -20.84 8.27 -13.73
N ASN A 432 -20.78 9.59 -14.00
CA ASN A 432 -19.68 10.16 -14.77
C ASN A 432 -18.31 9.98 -14.12
N MET A 433 -18.24 9.88 -12.78
CA MET A 433 -17.01 9.62 -12.04
C MET A 433 -16.43 8.23 -12.33
N PHE A 434 -17.25 7.28 -12.77
CA PHE A 434 -16.82 5.90 -13.03
C PHE A 434 -16.28 5.67 -14.45
N LYS A 435 -16.22 6.68 -15.31
CA LYS A 435 -15.79 6.51 -16.72
C LYS A 435 -14.42 5.85 -16.88
N SER A 436 -13.50 6.12 -15.96
CA SER A 436 -12.17 5.51 -15.96
C SER A 436 -12.14 4.12 -15.28
N TYR A 437 -13.22 3.71 -14.63
CA TYR A 437 -13.32 2.50 -13.81
C TYR A 437 -14.40 1.52 -14.28
N ARG A 438 -14.74 1.55 -15.57
CA ARG A 438 -15.85 0.78 -16.17
C ARG A 438 -15.79 -0.73 -15.95
N LYS A 439 -14.60 -1.28 -15.85
CA LYS A 439 -14.37 -2.72 -15.65
C LYS A 439 -14.43 -3.15 -14.19
N GLU A 440 -14.35 -2.18 -13.28
CA GLU A 440 -14.38 -2.41 -11.83
C GLU A 440 -15.83 -2.49 -11.31
N SER A 441 -15.99 -2.77 -10.03
CA SER A 441 -17.29 -2.79 -9.38
C SER A 441 -17.67 -1.39 -8.90
N ASN A 442 -18.70 -0.80 -9.49
CA ASN A 442 -19.12 0.56 -9.16
C ASN A 442 -20.48 0.54 -8.45
N LEU A 443 -20.61 1.36 -7.41
CA LEU A 443 -21.80 1.52 -6.60
C LEU A 443 -22.12 3.00 -6.39
N VAL A 444 -23.34 3.41 -6.75
CA VAL A 444 -23.90 4.70 -6.33
C VAL A 444 -24.86 4.48 -5.17
N VAL A 445 -24.60 5.18 -4.07
CA VAL A 445 -25.54 5.33 -2.96
C VAL A 445 -26.30 6.63 -3.18
N LEU A 446 -27.46 6.54 -3.83
CA LEU A 446 -28.30 7.67 -4.17
C LEU A 446 -29.22 8.02 -2.99
N ILE A 447 -29.11 9.22 -2.47
CA ILE A 447 -29.92 9.74 -1.37
C ILE A 447 -30.84 10.83 -1.91
N GLY A 448 -32.14 10.59 -1.85
CA GLY A 448 -33.13 11.47 -2.41
C GLY A 448 -34.50 11.36 -1.74
N GLU A 449 -35.48 11.99 -2.32
CA GLU A 449 -36.84 12.02 -1.84
C GLU A 449 -37.83 11.72 -2.98
N ASN A 450 -37.81 12.54 -4.03
CA ASN A 450 -38.75 12.49 -5.12
C ASN A 450 -38.11 12.05 -6.44
N GLY A 451 -38.85 11.30 -7.22
CA GLY A 451 -38.56 11.03 -8.62
C GLY A 451 -39.05 12.15 -9.54
N ASN A 452 -38.80 11.96 -10.85
CA ASN A 452 -39.32 12.87 -11.88
C ASN A 452 -40.83 12.71 -12.07
N ALA A 453 -41.51 13.81 -12.44
CA ALA A 453 -42.94 13.79 -12.81
C ALA A 453 -43.22 12.99 -14.08
N GLN A 454 -42.24 12.77 -14.95
CA GLN A 454 -42.34 11.94 -16.16
C GLN A 454 -42.25 10.45 -15.82
N GLU A 455 -43.15 9.62 -16.33
CA GLU A 455 -43.17 8.17 -16.07
C GLU A 455 -41.92 7.42 -16.64
N HIS A 456 -41.28 7.99 -17.66
CA HIS A 456 -40.18 7.34 -18.36
C HIS A 456 -38.81 7.92 -17.99
N MET A 457 -37.93 7.06 -17.56
CA MET A 457 -36.52 7.39 -17.31
C MET A 457 -35.77 7.62 -18.61
N ARG A 458 -34.77 8.52 -18.56
CA ARG A 458 -33.90 8.78 -19.71
C ARG A 458 -33.13 7.52 -20.08
N ALA A 459 -33.23 7.06 -21.32
CA ALA A 459 -32.50 5.89 -21.82
C ALA A 459 -30.97 6.04 -21.60
N SER A 460 -30.45 7.26 -21.68
CA SER A 460 -29.04 7.57 -21.43
C SER A 460 -28.57 7.24 -20.02
N LEU A 461 -29.44 7.33 -19.00
CA LEU A 461 -29.09 6.92 -17.64
C LEU A 461 -28.90 5.40 -17.54
N ILE A 462 -29.80 4.64 -18.17
CA ILE A 462 -29.75 3.18 -18.22
C ILE A 462 -28.48 2.74 -18.94
N ASP A 463 -28.16 3.36 -20.09
CA ASP A 463 -26.94 3.07 -20.84
C ASP A 463 -25.68 3.39 -20.02
N ASN A 464 -25.63 4.56 -19.40
CA ASN A 464 -24.50 4.97 -18.58
C ASN A 464 -24.28 4.05 -17.37
N LEU A 465 -25.33 3.59 -16.70
CA LEU A 465 -25.23 2.61 -15.61
C LEU A 465 -24.65 1.30 -16.12
N ALA A 466 -25.14 0.80 -17.24
CA ALA A 466 -24.71 -0.45 -17.82
C ALA A 466 -23.26 -0.38 -18.31
N ASP A 467 -22.90 0.67 -19.02
CA ASP A 467 -21.57 0.88 -19.57
C ASP A 467 -20.49 1.05 -18.49
N ASN A 468 -20.87 1.54 -17.33
CA ASN A 468 -19.97 1.71 -16.19
C ASN A 468 -20.09 0.60 -15.13
N ASN A 469 -20.77 -0.53 -15.42
CA ASN A 469 -20.93 -1.64 -14.47
C ASN A 469 -21.39 -1.16 -13.07
N CYS A 470 -22.39 -0.28 -13.06
CA CYS A 470 -22.80 0.46 -11.86
C CYS A 470 -24.06 -0.13 -11.23
N ARG A 471 -24.01 -0.43 -9.94
CA ARG A 471 -25.14 -0.78 -9.09
C ARG A 471 -25.69 0.46 -8.37
N ILE A 472 -26.94 0.40 -7.94
CA ILE A 472 -27.59 1.49 -7.21
C ILE A 472 -28.11 0.98 -5.86
N LEU A 473 -27.77 1.70 -4.80
CA LEU A 473 -28.51 1.71 -3.54
C LEU A 473 -29.28 3.03 -3.46
N ALA A 474 -30.58 3.01 -3.66
CA ALA A 474 -31.40 4.20 -3.57
C ALA A 474 -32.06 4.32 -2.20
N CYS A 475 -31.87 5.47 -1.57
CA CYS A 475 -32.36 5.78 -0.23
C CYS A 475 -33.34 6.93 -0.31
N GLN A 476 -34.62 6.65 -0.06
CA GLN A 476 -35.64 7.66 0.07
C GLN A 476 -35.77 8.12 1.51
N LEU A 477 -35.57 9.42 1.78
CA LEU A 477 -35.48 9.92 3.15
C LEU A 477 -36.81 10.12 3.85
N THR A 478 -37.82 10.55 3.10
CA THR A 478 -39.16 10.89 3.65
C THR A 478 -40.24 10.29 2.80
N SER A 479 -41.40 9.98 3.39
CA SER A 479 -42.58 9.58 2.66
C SER A 479 -43.66 10.62 2.81
N ASP A 480 -44.24 11.03 1.66
CA ASP A 480 -45.40 11.90 1.61
C ASP A 480 -46.51 11.22 0.79
N ASP A 481 -47.76 11.66 0.92
CA ASP A 481 -48.91 11.11 0.17
C ASP A 481 -48.93 11.51 -1.32
N GLY A 482 -47.92 12.23 -1.80
CA GLY A 482 -47.82 12.72 -3.18
C GLY A 482 -47.41 11.65 -4.20
N ASN A 483 -47.93 11.77 -5.45
CA ASN A 483 -47.60 10.87 -6.57
C ASN A 483 -46.10 10.86 -6.90
N SER A 484 -45.37 11.98 -6.71
CA SER A 484 -43.93 12.07 -6.94
C SER A 484 -43.11 11.18 -6.04
N PHE A 485 -43.60 10.87 -4.85
CA PHE A 485 -42.97 9.94 -3.92
C PHE A 485 -42.95 8.50 -4.47
N ASN A 486 -44.07 7.99 -4.92
CA ASN A 486 -44.14 6.66 -5.53
C ASN A 486 -43.28 6.58 -6.80
N ASN A 487 -43.16 7.68 -7.56
CA ASN A 487 -42.32 7.73 -8.75
C ASN A 487 -40.84 7.48 -8.47
N PHE A 488 -40.30 7.89 -7.34
CA PHE A 488 -38.88 7.61 -6.99
C PHE A 488 -38.60 6.09 -6.97
N VAL A 489 -39.42 5.34 -6.23
CA VAL A 489 -39.26 3.88 -6.10
C VAL A 489 -39.44 3.17 -7.45
N LEU A 490 -40.52 3.52 -8.20
CA LEU A 490 -40.83 2.90 -9.50
C LEU A 490 -39.75 3.21 -10.54
N GLN A 491 -39.22 4.43 -10.54
CA GLN A 491 -38.18 4.83 -11.49
C GLN A 491 -36.83 4.17 -11.16
N VAL A 492 -36.47 4.03 -9.88
CA VAL A 492 -35.27 3.25 -9.51
C VAL A 492 -35.45 1.79 -9.86
N GLU A 493 -36.59 1.20 -9.59
CA GLU A 493 -36.93 -0.17 -10.01
C GLU A 493 -36.73 -0.36 -11.52
N HIS A 494 -37.23 0.56 -12.31
CA HIS A 494 -37.08 0.55 -13.76
C HIS A 494 -35.60 0.67 -14.18
N LEU A 495 -34.84 1.59 -13.58
CA LEU A 495 -33.38 1.74 -13.83
C LEU A 495 -32.65 0.46 -13.54
N VAL A 496 -32.85 -0.15 -12.37
CA VAL A 496 -32.16 -1.38 -11.94
C VAL A 496 -32.50 -2.53 -12.89
N LYS A 497 -33.78 -2.74 -13.22
CA LYS A 497 -34.21 -3.80 -14.14
C LYS A 497 -33.59 -3.67 -15.53
N GLN A 498 -33.61 -2.47 -16.10
CA GLN A 498 -33.12 -2.26 -17.46
C GLN A 498 -31.60 -2.27 -17.54
N SER A 499 -30.94 -1.65 -16.57
CA SER A 499 -29.45 -1.69 -16.50
C SER A 499 -28.96 -3.10 -16.20
N ALA A 500 -29.60 -3.86 -15.30
CA ALA A 500 -29.24 -5.22 -14.95
C ALA A 500 -29.17 -6.14 -16.18
N LYS A 501 -30.18 -6.05 -17.07
CA LYS A 501 -30.17 -6.84 -18.30
C LYS A 501 -28.92 -6.57 -19.15
N ARG A 502 -28.61 -5.29 -19.38
CA ARG A 502 -27.44 -4.90 -20.20
C ARG A 502 -26.12 -5.22 -19.54
N ILE A 503 -26.00 -5.02 -18.21
CA ILE A 503 -24.79 -5.39 -17.47
C ILE A 503 -24.56 -6.91 -17.53
N SER A 504 -25.63 -7.70 -17.43
CA SER A 504 -25.55 -9.17 -17.57
C SER A 504 -25.06 -9.57 -18.96
N GLU A 505 -25.51 -8.91 -20.02
CA GLU A 505 -25.03 -9.11 -21.39
C GLU A 505 -23.53 -8.78 -21.50
N ASN A 506 -23.10 -7.63 -20.98
CA ASN A 506 -21.69 -7.20 -20.99
C ASN A 506 -20.78 -8.16 -20.19
N LYS A 507 -21.30 -8.71 -19.08
CA LYS A 507 -20.53 -9.65 -18.25
C LYS A 507 -20.36 -11.05 -18.86
N GLN A 508 -21.11 -11.41 -19.86
CA GLN A 508 -20.91 -12.69 -20.58
C GLN A 508 -19.48 -12.85 -21.12
N ASP A 509 -18.75 -11.75 -21.29
CA ASP A 509 -17.35 -11.77 -21.72
C ASP A 509 -16.37 -12.36 -20.69
N ILE A 510 -16.75 -12.38 -19.41
CA ILE A 510 -15.93 -12.91 -18.30
C ILE A 510 -16.57 -14.10 -17.59
N LEU A 511 -17.79 -14.47 -17.91
CA LEU A 511 -18.50 -15.60 -17.34
C LEU A 511 -18.23 -16.88 -18.12
N VAL A 512 -18.05 -17.98 -17.43
CA VAL A 512 -17.70 -19.30 -18.02
C VAL A 512 -18.79 -20.36 -17.83
N HIS A 513 -19.74 -20.15 -16.91
CA HIS A 513 -20.86 -21.05 -16.65
C HIS A 513 -22.19 -20.34 -16.78
N SER A 514 -23.11 -20.92 -17.54
CA SER A 514 -24.46 -20.36 -17.74
C SER A 514 -25.27 -20.27 -16.44
N GLU A 515 -24.96 -21.08 -15.45
CA GLU A 515 -25.59 -21.03 -14.13
C GLU A 515 -25.31 -19.74 -13.36
N GLN A 516 -24.24 -19.01 -13.74
CA GLN A 516 -23.94 -17.69 -13.21
C GLN A 516 -24.94 -16.61 -13.69
N LEU A 517 -25.69 -16.91 -14.75
CA LEU A 517 -26.73 -16.07 -15.31
C LEU A 517 -28.05 -16.85 -15.35
N LYS A 518 -28.75 -16.92 -14.24
CA LYS A 518 -30.11 -17.45 -14.25
C LYS A 518 -31.08 -16.37 -14.71
N LEU A 519 -31.30 -16.33 -16.01
CA LEU A 519 -32.14 -15.31 -16.68
C LEU A 519 -33.65 -15.41 -16.45
N THR A 520 -34.14 -16.42 -15.74
CA THR A 520 -35.53 -16.84 -15.81
C THR A 520 -36.48 -16.21 -14.78
N ASN A 521 -35.97 -15.77 -13.62
CA ASN A 521 -36.89 -15.24 -12.60
C ASN A 521 -36.33 -13.97 -11.96
N GLN A 522 -37.13 -12.93 -11.98
CA GLN A 522 -36.89 -11.73 -11.19
C GLN A 522 -37.22 -12.06 -9.73
N TYR A 523 -36.30 -11.76 -8.84
CA TYR A 523 -36.50 -11.85 -7.41
C TYR A 523 -36.75 -10.45 -6.84
N VAL A 524 -37.81 -10.34 -6.03
CA VAL A 524 -38.16 -9.11 -5.30
C VAL A 524 -38.42 -9.52 -3.88
N GLU A 525 -37.60 -9.05 -2.97
CA GLU A 525 -37.82 -9.18 -1.53
C GLU A 525 -38.25 -7.83 -0.97
N GLN A 526 -39.40 -7.81 -0.34
CA GLN A 526 -39.91 -6.62 0.32
C GLN A 526 -39.99 -6.89 1.83
N SER A 527 -39.39 -6.03 2.60
CA SER A 527 -39.57 -5.93 4.04
C SER A 527 -40.15 -4.55 4.38
N ASP A 528 -40.47 -4.29 5.64
CA ASP A 528 -41.15 -3.05 6.06
C ASP A 528 -40.55 -1.76 5.47
N ASN A 529 -39.23 -1.71 5.30
CA ASN A 529 -38.49 -0.53 4.83
C ASN A 529 -37.51 -0.82 3.71
N ILE A 530 -37.41 -2.04 3.19
CA ILE A 530 -36.41 -2.45 2.22
C ILE A 530 -37.05 -3.18 1.05
N TYR A 531 -36.76 -2.72 -0.15
CA TYR A 531 -37.12 -3.34 -1.40
C TYR A 531 -35.84 -3.77 -2.13
N ARG A 532 -35.52 -5.07 -2.10
CA ARG A 532 -34.39 -5.65 -2.78
C ARG A 532 -34.81 -6.12 -4.16
N LEU A 533 -34.03 -5.74 -5.14
CA LEU A 533 -34.23 -6.17 -6.52
C LEU A 533 -33.02 -6.98 -6.98
N ASP A 534 -33.22 -8.27 -7.10
CA ASP A 534 -32.26 -9.24 -7.65
C ASP A 534 -32.79 -9.69 -9.03
N TYR A 535 -32.19 -9.16 -10.10
CA TYR A 535 -32.64 -9.45 -11.44
C TYR A 535 -31.49 -9.67 -12.42
N PRO A 536 -31.40 -10.84 -13.03
CA PRO A 536 -32.16 -12.07 -12.69
C PRO A 536 -31.77 -12.62 -11.30
N GLN A 537 -32.60 -13.45 -10.69
CA GLN A 537 -32.39 -14.01 -9.36
C GLN A 537 -30.99 -14.63 -9.22
N HIS A 538 -30.31 -14.27 -8.15
CA HIS A 538 -28.90 -14.62 -7.92
C HIS A 538 -27.96 -14.17 -9.05
N SER A 539 -28.34 -13.13 -9.76
CA SER A 539 -27.46 -12.48 -10.74
C SER A 539 -26.44 -11.61 -10.05
N MET A 540 -25.39 -11.28 -10.81
CA MET A 540 -24.36 -10.35 -10.33
C MET A 540 -24.81 -8.88 -10.40
N THR A 541 -26.05 -8.62 -10.76
CA THR A 541 -26.56 -7.28 -11.00
C THR A 541 -27.74 -7.03 -10.07
N GLN A 542 -27.45 -6.33 -8.98
CA GLN A 542 -28.40 -6.05 -7.94
C GLN A 542 -28.53 -4.55 -7.71
N GLY A 543 -29.69 -4.15 -7.28
CA GLY A 543 -29.94 -2.81 -6.79
C GLY A 543 -30.93 -2.87 -5.65
N TRP A 544 -30.75 -2.05 -4.65
CA TRP A 544 -31.61 -1.97 -3.49
C TRP A 544 -32.28 -0.61 -3.42
N ILE A 545 -33.51 -0.60 -2.92
CA ILE A 545 -34.26 0.60 -2.62
C ILE A 545 -34.68 0.53 -1.17
N ILE A 546 -34.27 1.47 -0.37
CA ILE A 546 -34.70 1.64 1.01
C ILE A 546 -35.58 2.87 1.13
N PHE A 547 -36.71 2.74 1.79
CA PHE A 547 -37.72 3.79 1.91
C PHE A 547 -38.41 3.73 3.28
N PRO A 548 -38.88 4.85 3.80
CA PRO A 548 -39.58 4.88 5.08
C PRO A 548 -41.01 4.35 4.96
N SER A 549 -41.58 3.91 6.09
CA SER A 549 -43.01 3.66 6.20
C SER A 549 -43.81 4.94 5.96
N LYS A 550 -45.12 4.84 5.60
CA LYS A 550 -45.96 6.01 5.31
C LYS A 550 -45.86 7.06 6.43
N LYS A 551 -45.63 8.30 6.04
CA LYS A 551 -45.53 9.47 6.91
C LYS A 551 -44.42 9.39 7.98
N GLN A 552 -43.40 8.58 7.74
CA GLN A 552 -42.22 8.44 8.60
C GLN A 552 -40.94 8.86 7.86
N GLU A 553 -39.92 9.11 8.61
CA GLU A 553 -38.57 9.34 8.09
C GLU A 553 -37.76 8.04 8.11
N LEU A 554 -36.86 7.88 7.14
CA LEU A 554 -35.96 6.72 7.09
C LEU A 554 -34.95 6.81 8.25
N PRO A 555 -34.80 5.73 9.06
CA PRO A 555 -33.73 5.65 10.04
C PRO A 555 -32.36 5.69 9.33
N VAL A 556 -31.47 6.59 9.77
CA VAL A 556 -30.19 6.81 9.07
C VAL A 556 -29.26 5.62 9.20
N ASP A 557 -29.34 4.86 10.31
CA ASP A 557 -28.56 3.63 10.51
C ASP A 557 -28.88 2.55 9.47
N LEU A 558 -30.11 2.57 8.91
CA LEU A 558 -30.51 1.65 7.85
C LEU A 558 -29.71 1.88 6.55
N LEU A 559 -29.29 3.12 6.29
CA LEU A 559 -28.43 3.46 5.14
C LEU A 559 -27.10 2.71 5.20
N VAL A 560 -26.40 2.78 6.33
CA VAL A 560 -25.08 2.17 6.52
C VAL A 560 -25.19 0.64 6.47
N SER A 561 -26.15 0.06 7.18
CA SER A 561 -26.34 -1.39 7.20
C SER A 561 -26.75 -1.95 5.84
N SER A 562 -27.58 -1.24 5.07
CA SER A 562 -27.97 -1.65 3.72
C SER A 562 -26.80 -1.52 2.72
N ALA A 563 -26.02 -0.45 2.82
CA ALA A 563 -24.83 -0.28 1.99
C ALA A 563 -23.80 -1.39 2.28
N ASP A 564 -23.56 -1.70 3.55
CA ASP A 564 -22.67 -2.81 3.95
C ASP A 564 -23.15 -4.15 3.39
N SER A 565 -24.44 -4.43 3.49
CA SER A 565 -25.02 -5.67 2.98
C SER A 565 -24.89 -5.79 1.47
N LEU A 566 -25.19 -4.71 0.73
CA LEU A 566 -25.05 -4.71 -0.73
C LEU A 566 -23.59 -4.85 -1.17
N ILE A 567 -22.66 -4.22 -0.46
CA ILE A 567 -21.21 -4.40 -0.70
C ILE A 567 -20.81 -5.88 -0.52
N ARG A 568 -21.33 -6.55 0.51
CA ARG A 568 -21.06 -8.00 0.72
C ARG A 568 -21.56 -8.85 -0.44
N GLU A 569 -22.76 -8.55 -0.93
CA GLU A 569 -23.34 -9.27 -2.08
C GLU A 569 -22.48 -9.06 -3.33
N ILE A 570 -22.05 -7.84 -3.62
CA ILE A 570 -21.13 -7.56 -4.72
C ILE A 570 -19.81 -8.34 -4.58
N GLN A 571 -19.26 -8.41 -3.38
CA GLN A 571 -18.04 -9.16 -3.09
C GLN A 571 -18.23 -10.66 -3.30
N MET A 572 -19.36 -11.22 -2.86
CA MET A 572 -19.70 -12.62 -3.07
C MET A 572 -19.84 -12.96 -4.56
N ASP A 573 -20.52 -12.12 -5.33
CA ASP A 573 -20.66 -12.28 -6.77
C ASP A 573 -19.30 -12.28 -7.47
N ASN A 574 -18.46 -11.31 -7.16
CA ASN A 574 -17.13 -11.20 -7.75
C ASN A 574 -16.23 -12.40 -7.40
N GLN A 575 -16.33 -12.87 -6.15
CA GLN A 575 -15.61 -14.06 -5.72
C GLN A 575 -16.11 -15.31 -6.43
N ASN A 576 -17.41 -15.44 -6.69
CA ASN A 576 -17.97 -16.53 -7.47
C ASN A 576 -17.45 -16.52 -8.93
N ILE A 577 -17.40 -15.36 -9.58
CA ILE A 577 -16.81 -15.23 -10.92
C ILE A 577 -15.35 -15.74 -10.91
N LEU A 578 -14.54 -15.27 -9.97
CA LEU A 578 -13.14 -15.68 -9.87
C LEU A 578 -13.00 -17.18 -9.63
N CYS A 579 -13.80 -17.75 -8.75
CA CYS A 579 -13.81 -19.19 -8.46
C CYS A 579 -14.18 -20.00 -9.69
N CYS A 580 -15.21 -19.61 -10.43
CA CYS A 580 -15.64 -20.28 -11.65
C CYS A 580 -14.58 -20.19 -12.75
N LEU A 581 -13.94 -19.03 -12.94
CA LEU A 581 -12.83 -18.85 -13.87
C LEU A 581 -11.64 -19.76 -13.50
N GLN A 582 -11.26 -19.79 -12.24
CA GLN A 582 -10.18 -20.64 -11.75
C GLN A 582 -10.48 -22.13 -12.00
N THR A 583 -11.70 -22.52 -11.70
CA THR A 583 -12.17 -23.90 -11.95
C THR A 583 -12.15 -24.23 -13.45
N ALA A 584 -12.64 -23.31 -14.29
CA ALA A 584 -12.64 -23.51 -15.73
C ALA A 584 -11.22 -23.66 -16.30
N PHE A 585 -10.26 -22.85 -15.89
CA PHE A 585 -8.86 -23.00 -16.31
C PHE A 585 -8.24 -24.32 -15.88
N THR A 586 -8.61 -24.83 -14.71
CA THR A 586 -8.09 -26.12 -14.22
C THR A 586 -8.74 -27.35 -14.87
N THR A 587 -10.00 -27.25 -15.26
CA THR A 587 -10.79 -28.37 -15.78
C THR A 587 -10.88 -28.41 -17.30
N THR A 588 -11.07 -27.25 -17.93
CA THR A 588 -11.38 -27.13 -19.36
C THR A 588 -10.40 -26.28 -20.16
N GLY A 589 -9.40 -25.71 -19.51
CA GLY A 589 -8.38 -24.89 -20.19
C GLY A 589 -7.73 -25.68 -21.34
N THR A 590 -7.51 -24.98 -22.46
CA THR A 590 -7.04 -25.63 -23.73
C THR A 590 -5.55 -25.91 -23.74
N GLY A 591 -4.77 -25.19 -22.93
CA GLY A 591 -3.33 -25.40 -22.81
C GLY A 591 -3.00 -26.27 -21.62
N ARG A 592 -2.01 -27.16 -21.75
CA ARG A 592 -1.40 -27.76 -20.57
C ARG A 592 -0.45 -26.75 -19.95
N THR A 593 -0.56 -26.54 -18.67
CA THR A 593 0.37 -25.71 -17.92
C THR A 593 1.76 -26.35 -17.99
N LYS A 594 2.67 -25.74 -18.72
CA LYS A 594 4.07 -26.18 -18.86
C LYS A 594 4.95 -25.27 -18.02
N LEU A 595 6.04 -25.84 -17.53
CA LEU A 595 7.11 -25.03 -16.96
C LEU A 595 7.80 -24.23 -18.07
N ASP A 596 8.22 -23.03 -17.75
CA ASP A 596 8.86 -22.15 -18.73
C ASP A 596 10.26 -22.68 -19.10
N SER A 597 10.59 -22.68 -20.38
CA SER A 597 11.87 -23.20 -20.88
C SER A 597 13.09 -22.44 -20.35
N LEU A 598 12.98 -21.12 -20.16
CA LEU A 598 14.05 -20.33 -19.58
C LEU A 598 14.23 -20.66 -18.11
N TRP A 599 13.12 -20.81 -17.37
CA TRP A 599 13.20 -21.22 -15.98
C TRP A 599 13.83 -22.63 -15.83
N LEU A 600 13.42 -23.59 -16.65
CA LEU A 600 14.03 -24.92 -16.64
C LEU A 600 15.54 -24.88 -16.90
N SER A 601 15.98 -24.07 -17.85
CA SER A 601 17.41 -23.88 -18.13
C SER A 601 18.17 -23.25 -16.97
N THR A 602 17.58 -22.28 -16.27
CA THR A 602 18.21 -21.65 -15.09
C THR A 602 18.39 -22.62 -13.92
N GLN A 603 17.51 -23.62 -13.82
CA GLN A 603 17.56 -24.65 -12.78
C GLN A 603 18.37 -25.88 -13.19
N ASN A 604 18.96 -25.89 -14.39
CA ASN A 604 19.61 -27.05 -14.99
C ASN A 604 18.72 -28.30 -15.06
N LEU A 605 17.42 -28.08 -15.28
CA LEU A 605 16.44 -29.14 -15.42
C LEU A 605 16.22 -29.47 -16.91
N PRO A 606 15.98 -30.75 -17.27
CA PRO A 606 15.69 -31.09 -18.64
C PRO A 606 14.37 -30.47 -19.12
N GLN A 607 14.28 -30.13 -20.40
CA GLN A 607 13.06 -29.54 -20.99
C GLN A 607 11.83 -30.47 -20.90
N SER A 608 12.06 -31.76 -20.70
CA SER A 608 11.01 -32.76 -20.46
C SER A 608 10.56 -32.84 -18.99
N TYR A 609 11.16 -32.05 -18.09
CA TYR A 609 10.80 -32.07 -16.68
C TYR A 609 9.33 -31.70 -16.47
N SER A 610 8.63 -32.57 -15.75
CA SER A 610 7.21 -32.37 -15.45
C SER A 610 6.94 -32.51 -13.97
N LEU A 611 6.01 -31.71 -13.48
CA LEU A 611 5.53 -31.80 -12.10
C LEU A 611 4.58 -33.02 -11.95
N SER A 612 4.48 -33.55 -10.73
CA SER A 612 3.44 -34.52 -10.42
C SER A 612 2.05 -33.91 -10.66
N GLN A 613 1.06 -34.74 -11.01
CA GLN A 613 -0.29 -34.27 -11.31
C GLN A 613 -0.92 -33.45 -10.16
N LYS A 614 -0.61 -33.82 -8.92
CA LYS A 614 -1.08 -33.10 -7.74
C LYS A 614 -0.48 -31.68 -7.66
N ASN A 615 0.83 -31.56 -7.85
CA ASN A 615 1.52 -30.27 -7.85
C ASN A 615 1.14 -29.45 -9.07
N HIS A 616 0.94 -30.09 -10.21
CA HIS A 616 0.47 -29.42 -11.43
C HIS A 616 -0.88 -28.74 -11.22
N ARG A 617 -1.85 -29.40 -10.57
CA ARG A 617 -3.15 -28.79 -10.23
C ARG A 617 -3.01 -27.62 -9.26
N ALA A 618 -2.15 -27.75 -8.24
CA ALA A 618 -1.91 -26.68 -7.27
C ALA A 618 -1.25 -25.45 -7.91
N LEU A 619 -0.46 -25.63 -8.95
CA LEU A 619 0.37 -24.61 -9.58
C LEU A 619 -0.21 -24.08 -10.90
N SER A 620 -1.28 -24.69 -11.44
CA SER A 620 -1.80 -24.41 -12.79
C SER A 620 -2.21 -22.95 -13.03
N LEU A 621 -2.49 -22.20 -11.98
CA LEU A 621 -2.91 -20.80 -12.05
C LEU A 621 -1.92 -19.81 -11.42
N LEU A 622 -0.73 -20.28 -11.05
CA LEU A 622 0.27 -19.40 -10.46
C LEU A 622 0.83 -18.41 -11.46
N SER A 623 0.79 -17.14 -11.10
CA SER A 623 1.60 -16.11 -11.73
C SER A 623 2.99 -16.00 -11.09
N ALA A 624 3.58 -17.16 -10.74
CA ALA A 624 4.88 -17.23 -10.11
C ALA A 624 5.98 -16.81 -11.09
N GLN A 625 6.89 -16.01 -10.60
CA GLN A 625 8.06 -15.54 -11.34
C GLN A 625 9.34 -15.96 -10.63
N THR A 626 10.41 -16.03 -11.40
CA THR A 626 11.78 -16.18 -10.91
C THR A 626 12.67 -15.11 -11.54
N ASN A 627 13.85 -14.95 -11.01
CA ASN A 627 14.84 -14.02 -11.53
C ASN A 627 15.78 -14.72 -12.53
N PHE A 628 15.93 -14.12 -13.68
CA PHE A 628 16.90 -14.50 -14.70
C PHE A 628 18.01 -13.45 -14.76
N PRO A 629 19.22 -13.73 -14.24
CA PRO A 629 20.34 -12.81 -14.33
C PRO A 629 20.96 -12.85 -15.73
N LEU A 630 21.24 -11.64 -16.24
CA LEU A 630 21.77 -11.42 -17.56
C LEU A 630 22.76 -10.27 -17.53
N SER A 631 23.91 -10.40 -18.18
CA SER A 631 24.82 -9.29 -18.42
C SER A 631 24.68 -8.80 -19.86
N ILE A 632 24.49 -7.50 -20.01
CA ILE A 632 24.28 -6.86 -21.32
C ILE A 632 25.47 -5.96 -21.61
N GLN A 633 26.16 -6.18 -22.72
CA GLN A 633 27.21 -5.30 -23.21
C GLN A 633 26.65 -4.32 -24.23
N ILE A 634 26.84 -3.03 -23.96
CA ILE A 634 26.32 -1.94 -24.78
C ILE A 634 27.41 -0.90 -25.04
N PRO A 635 27.35 -0.11 -26.13
CA PRO A 635 28.19 1.07 -26.30
C PRO A 635 28.01 2.04 -25.13
N THR A 636 29.11 2.59 -24.62
CA THR A 636 29.05 3.49 -23.45
C THR A 636 28.23 4.75 -23.72
N GLU A 637 28.18 5.21 -24.97
CA GLU A 637 27.36 6.34 -25.39
C GLU A 637 25.86 6.05 -25.31
N ASP A 638 25.45 4.79 -25.48
CA ASP A 638 24.05 4.37 -25.41
C ASP A 638 23.55 4.24 -23.96
N LEU A 639 24.45 4.17 -23.00
CA LEU A 639 24.09 4.03 -21.58
C LEU A 639 23.19 5.18 -21.11
N ASN A 640 23.41 6.39 -21.61
CA ASN A 640 22.63 7.58 -21.25
C ASN A 640 21.28 7.67 -21.97
N LYS A 641 21.02 6.79 -22.96
CA LYS A 641 19.75 6.74 -23.69
C LYS A 641 18.73 5.83 -23.00
N GLY A 642 19.15 5.03 -22.01
CA GLY A 642 18.26 4.17 -21.25
C GLY A 642 17.43 4.95 -20.22
N ASP A 643 16.20 4.53 -19.98
CA ASP A 643 15.32 5.11 -18.97
C ASP A 643 15.56 4.41 -17.63
N TYR A 644 16.24 5.08 -16.71
CA TYR A 644 16.53 4.57 -15.39
C TYR A 644 15.58 5.15 -14.35
N TYR A 645 15.07 4.34 -13.44
CA TYR A 645 14.15 4.81 -12.41
C TYR A 645 14.29 4.02 -11.10
N LEU A 646 13.84 4.66 -10.02
CA LEU A 646 13.67 4.03 -8.71
C LEU A 646 12.19 3.78 -8.45
N LEU A 647 11.90 2.74 -7.68
CA LEU A 647 10.56 2.48 -7.12
C LEU A 647 10.59 2.80 -5.63
N LEU A 648 9.98 3.91 -5.26
CA LEU A 648 9.94 4.38 -3.89
C LEU A 648 8.55 4.14 -3.30
N ASN A 649 8.49 3.65 -2.06
CA ASN A 649 7.26 3.68 -1.31
C ASN A 649 6.97 5.11 -0.81
N LYS A 650 5.80 5.33 -0.21
CA LYS A 650 5.39 6.66 0.27
C LYS A 650 6.39 7.25 1.28
N SER A 651 6.87 6.45 2.22
CA SER A 651 7.82 6.89 3.25
C SER A 651 9.17 7.30 2.66
N GLU A 652 9.69 6.52 1.72
CA GLU A 652 10.95 6.80 1.01
C GLU A 652 10.83 8.05 0.13
N LEU A 653 9.69 8.23 -0.54
CA LEU A 653 9.41 9.43 -1.33
C LEU A 653 9.35 10.69 -0.43
N GLU A 654 8.66 10.63 0.70
CA GLU A 654 8.60 11.74 1.66
C GLU A 654 9.99 12.06 2.23
N ASN A 655 10.80 11.05 2.50
CA ASN A 655 12.21 11.24 2.88
C ASN A 655 12.99 11.96 1.79
N LEU A 656 12.88 11.53 0.54
CA LEU A 656 13.52 12.18 -0.60
C LEU A 656 13.09 13.65 -0.75
N ARG A 657 11.78 13.92 -0.66
CA ARG A 657 11.22 15.29 -0.68
C ARG A 657 11.81 16.14 0.45
N GLY A 658 11.84 15.62 1.67
CA GLY A 658 12.43 16.30 2.82
C GLY A 658 13.92 16.60 2.64
N PHE A 659 14.67 15.72 2.00
CA PHE A 659 16.07 15.96 1.66
C PHE A 659 16.23 17.10 0.65
N MET A 660 15.45 17.08 -0.42
CA MET A 660 15.44 18.14 -1.43
C MET A 660 15.07 19.49 -0.82
N GLU A 661 14.10 19.50 0.08
CA GLU A 661 13.69 20.68 0.82
C GLU A 661 14.83 21.22 1.70
N GLU A 662 15.52 20.38 2.45
CA GLU A 662 16.67 20.80 3.26
C GLU A 662 17.83 21.36 2.41
N LEU A 663 18.09 20.79 1.23
CA LEU A 663 19.12 21.27 0.31
C LEU A 663 18.79 22.66 -0.25
N THR A 664 17.52 22.91 -0.54
CA THR A 664 17.08 24.10 -1.29
C THR A 664 16.47 25.20 -0.41
N ARG A 665 16.17 24.90 0.87
CA ARG A 665 15.43 25.81 1.77
C ARG A 665 15.94 27.24 1.80
N LEU A 666 17.23 27.44 1.97
CA LEU A 666 17.80 28.79 2.07
C LEU A 666 17.76 29.57 0.74
N ARG A 667 17.74 28.87 -0.40
CA ARG A 667 17.61 29.50 -1.71
C ARG A 667 16.15 29.88 -1.99
N VAL A 668 15.20 29.07 -1.57
CA VAL A 668 13.78 29.39 -1.64
C VAL A 668 13.48 30.63 -0.79
N ASP A 669 13.91 30.65 0.48
CA ASP A 669 13.75 31.80 1.37
C ASP A 669 14.31 33.10 0.73
N TYR A 670 15.40 32.98 -0.02
CA TYR A 670 16.01 34.10 -0.71
C TYR A 670 15.22 34.56 -1.94
N LYS A 671 14.74 33.63 -2.79
CA LYS A 671 13.97 33.96 -4.01
C LYS A 671 12.60 34.58 -3.69
N TYR A 672 11.96 34.19 -2.59
CA TYR A 672 10.63 34.65 -2.24
C TYR A 672 10.58 35.87 -1.32
N THR A 673 11.58 36.09 -0.51
CA THR A 673 11.53 37.17 0.48
C THR A 673 11.96 38.55 -0.06
N GLY A 674 12.50 38.64 -1.30
CA GLY A 674 12.91 39.92 -1.90
C GLY A 674 13.75 40.76 -0.93
N LYS A 675 13.97 42.02 -1.19
CA LYS A 675 14.92 42.93 -0.57
C LYS A 675 15.01 43.03 0.97
N GLU A 676 14.21 42.31 1.76
CA GLU A 676 14.08 42.55 3.20
C GLU A 676 14.50 41.39 4.10
N VAL A 677 15.69 40.83 3.92
CA VAL A 677 16.29 40.07 5.03
C VAL A 677 17.17 40.97 5.87
N THR A 678 16.58 41.94 6.51
CA THR A 678 17.23 42.68 7.57
C THR A 678 17.22 41.89 8.88
N LYS A 679 18.28 41.99 9.61
CA LYS A 679 18.85 41.21 10.71
C LYS A 679 17.92 40.71 11.84
N LYS A 680 16.61 40.86 11.87
CA LYS A 680 15.80 40.53 13.07
C LYS A 680 14.31 40.22 12.89
N LYS A 681 13.80 39.76 11.74
CA LYS A 681 12.41 39.30 11.68
C LYS A 681 12.30 37.81 11.30
N LYS A 682 11.55 37.04 12.09
CA LYS A 682 11.03 35.72 11.72
C LYS A 682 10.12 35.90 10.51
N VAL A 683 10.53 35.42 9.35
CA VAL A 683 9.72 35.49 8.15
C VAL A 683 8.61 34.46 8.30
N LYS A 684 7.36 34.89 8.19
CA LYS A 684 6.22 33.97 7.95
C LYS A 684 6.35 33.43 6.56
N VAL A 685 6.40 32.10 6.44
CA VAL A 685 6.35 31.40 5.16
C VAL A 685 4.95 31.63 4.58
N CYS A 686 4.85 32.18 3.38
CA CYS A 686 3.58 32.22 2.64
C CYS A 686 3.23 30.81 2.17
N GLU A 687 2.02 30.36 2.51
CA GLU A 687 1.53 29.01 2.21
C GLU A 687 1.19 28.77 0.73
N ASP A 688 1.20 29.82 -0.10
CA ASP A 688 0.90 29.70 -1.52
C ASP A 688 2.20 29.83 -2.33
N LEU A 689 2.64 28.72 -2.94
CA LEU A 689 3.68 28.68 -3.95
C LEU A 689 3.13 29.33 -5.24
N PRO A 690 3.52 30.55 -5.61
CA PRO A 690 3.01 31.12 -6.86
C PRO A 690 3.64 30.41 -8.05
N GLU A 691 2.88 30.26 -9.13
CA GLU A 691 3.23 29.73 -10.44
C GLU A 691 4.42 30.41 -11.16
N TYR A 692 5.16 31.26 -10.51
CA TYR A 692 6.22 32.07 -11.06
C TYR A 692 7.62 31.47 -10.89
N TYR A 693 7.88 30.33 -11.52
CA TYR A 693 9.26 29.95 -11.88
C TYR A 693 9.61 30.40 -13.30
N THR A 694 9.30 31.60 -13.69
CA THR A 694 9.92 32.21 -14.85
C THR A 694 11.33 32.69 -14.48
N GLU A 695 12.28 32.48 -15.40
CA GLU A 695 13.67 32.90 -15.33
C GLU A 695 13.79 34.42 -15.10
N SER A 696 13.48 34.92 -13.92
CA SER A 696 13.76 36.30 -13.57
C SER A 696 15.23 36.42 -13.24
N LYS A 697 15.92 37.26 -14.00
CA LYS A 697 17.30 37.72 -13.76
C LYS A 697 17.47 38.13 -12.29
N ILE A 698 18.18 37.31 -11.54
CA ILE A 698 18.57 37.64 -10.17
C ILE A 698 19.58 38.78 -10.30
N SER A 699 19.25 39.96 -9.80
CA SER A 699 20.20 41.08 -9.81
C SER A 699 21.44 40.71 -8.97
N LYS A 700 22.61 41.07 -9.41
CA LYS A 700 23.90 40.83 -8.73
C LYS A 700 23.88 41.36 -7.28
N GLU A 701 23.03 42.32 -6.96
CA GLU A 701 22.88 42.94 -5.63
C GLU A 701 22.21 42.01 -4.60
N ALA A 702 21.33 41.12 -5.05
CA ALA A 702 20.64 40.19 -4.16
C ALA A 702 21.57 39.11 -3.58
N SER A 703 22.60 38.70 -4.29
CA SER A 703 23.58 37.68 -3.84
C SER A 703 24.45 38.16 -2.66
N SER A 704 24.58 39.48 -2.44
CA SER A 704 25.38 40.05 -1.36
C SER A 704 24.76 39.96 0.03
N TYR A 705 23.44 39.72 0.13
CA TYR A 705 22.70 39.73 1.41
C TYR A 705 22.59 38.38 2.10
N LEU A 706 22.74 37.28 1.36
CA LEU A 706 22.79 35.96 1.95
C LEU A 706 24.18 35.71 2.57
N ASN A 707 24.19 35.32 3.84
CA ASN A 707 25.40 34.80 4.44
C ASN A 707 25.77 33.46 3.78
N THR A 708 26.51 33.50 2.65
CA THR A 708 26.93 32.35 1.86
C THR A 708 27.57 31.25 2.73
N ARG A 709 28.21 31.64 3.84
CA ARG A 709 28.74 30.69 4.83
C ARG A 709 27.63 29.87 5.52
N LYS A 710 26.46 30.46 5.78
CA LYS A 710 25.31 29.72 6.31
C LYS A 710 24.74 28.75 5.27
N VAL A 711 24.58 29.19 4.03
CA VAL A 711 24.10 28.35 2.91
C VAL A 711 25.03 27.16 2.71
N ARG A 712 26.35 27.40 2.58
CA ARG A 712 27.38 26.35 2.43
C ARG A 712 27.29 25.31 3.56
N LYS A 713 27.20 25.78 4.81
CA LYS A 713 27.05 24.93 5.99
C LYS A 713 25.72 24.13 5.98
N SER A 714 24.64 24.73 5.50
CA SER A 714 23.33 24.04 5.43
C SER A 714 23.37 22.91 4.44
N ILE A 715 23.85 23.13 3.21
CA ILE A 715 23.98 22.09 2.18
C ILE A 715 24.91 20.97 2.68
N PHE A 716 26.09 21.32 3.20
CA PHE A 716 27.00 20.33 3.77
C PHE A 716 26.35 19.51 4.89
N LYS A 717 25.59 20.15 5.78
CA LYS A 717 24.88 19.46 6.86
C LYS A 717 23.78 18.53 6.33
N ALA A 718 23.05 18.95 5.28
CA ALA A 718 22.03 18.15 4.65
C ALA A 718 22.65 16.86 4.06
N TYR A 719 23.71 16.99 3.25
CA TYR A 719 24.41 15.79 2.75
C TYR A 719 24.93 14.90 3.89
N CYS A 720 25.57 15.47 4.92
CA CYS A 720 26.04 14.69 6.06
C CYS A 720 24.91 13.98 6.81
N LYS A 721 23.75 14.64 6.95
CA LYS A 721 22.58 14.07 7.62
C LYS A 721 22.05 12.89 6.81
N TRP A 722 21.86 13.06 5.51
CA TRP A 722 21.21 12.06 4.66
C TRP A 722 22.10 10.86 4.37
N ILE A 723 23.39 11.04 4.11
CA ILE A 723 24.36 9.94 3.96
C ILE A 723 24.45 9.08 5.24
N ARG A 724 24.19 9.67 6.41
CA ARG A 724 24.25 9.00 7.71
C ARG A 724 22.88 8.52 8.22
N SER A 725 21.80 9.04 7.65
CA SER A 725 20.45 8.75 8.11
C SER A 725 20.09 7.31 7.82
N GLY A 726 19.46 6.64 8.79
CA GLY A 726 19.00 5.28 8.68
C GLY A 726 20.10 4.21 8.67
N LYS A 727 21.37 4.58 8.52
CA LYS A 727 22.49 3.63 8.47
C LYS A 727 22.93 3.18 9.86
N VAL A 728 23.11 1.89 10.02
CA VAL A 728 23.59 1.27 11.26
C VAL A 728 25.03 1.64 11.52
N TYR A 729 25.84 1.68 10.47
CA TYR A 729 27.25 2.09 10.51
C TYR A 729 27.43 3.38 9.69
N PRO A 730 27.08 4.55 10.28
CA PRO A 730 27.14 5.79 9.55
C PRO A 730 28.60 6.17 9.23
N MET A 731 28.82 6.58 7.99
CA MET A 731 30.12 7.08 7.53
C MET A 731 30.63 8.24 8.39
N LYS A 732 31.91 8.31 8.65
CA LYS A 732 32.52 9.42 9.39
C LYS A 732 32.46 10.71 8.58
N LYS A 733 32.26 11.87 9.24
CA LYS A 733 32.18 13.19 8.56
C LYS A 733 33.39 13.50 7.69
N ASN A 734 34.56 13.02 8.07
CA ASN A 734 35.79 13.27 7.30
C ASN A 734 35.81 12.47 5.98
N ASP A 735 35.23 11.28 5.97
CA ASP A 735 35.11 10.48 4.76
C ASP A 735 34.05 11.08 3.82
N ILE A 736 32.92 11.53 4.37
CA ILE A 736 31.91 12.27 3.60
C ILE A 736 32.47 13.53 2.93
N ARG A 737 33.40 14.24 3.57
CA ARG A 737 34.06 15.43 2.98
C ARG A 737 34.86 15.11 1.72
N ARG A 738 35.35 13.87 1.58
CA ARG A 738 36.16 13.42 0.44
C ARG A 738 35.32 13.01 -0.75
N LEU A 739 34.05 12.62 -0.52
CA LEU A 739 33.14 12.25 -1.58
C LEU A 739 32.87 13.41 -2.52
N SER A 740 32.84 13.17 -3.82
CA SER A 740 32.20 14.03 -4.80
C SER A 740 30.67 14.04 -4.56
N LEU A 741 29.96 15.03 -5.09
CA LEU A 741 28.50 15.06 -5.02
C LEU A 741 27.88 13.83 -5.70
N SER A 742 28.52 13.34 -6.75
CA SER A 742 28.14 12.10 -7.44
C SER A 742 28.28 10.87 -6.56
N GLU A 743 29.42 10.69 -5.87
CA GLU A 743 29.64 9.60 -4.91
C GLU A 743 28.69 9.74 -3.70
N ALA A 744 28.39 10.98 -3.26
CA ALA A 744 27.42 11.24 -2.23
C ALA A 744 25.98 10.82 -2.65
N GLN A 745 25.62 11.05 -3.91
CA GLN A 745 24.36 10.59 -4.48
C GLN A 745 24.30 9.05 -4.51
N GLN A 746 25.40 8.42 -4.93
CA GLN A 746 25.51 6.96 -4.93
C GLN A 746 25.34 6.37 -3.50
N GLU A 747 25.92 7.03 -2.49
CA GLU A 747 25.78 6.64 -1.09
C GLU A 747 24.35 6.80 -0.55
N ILE A 748 23.55 7.74 -1.10
CA ILE A 748 22.16 8.00 -0.69
C ILE A 748 21.20 7.09 -1.43
N PHE A 749 21.39 6.92 -2.76
CA PHE A 749 20.43 6.27 -3.66
C PHE A 749 20.91 4.93 -4.23
N THR A 750 22.11 4.47 -3.90
CA THR A 750 22.75 3.24 -4.45
C THR A 750 22.76 3.19 -5.98
N MET A 751 22.93 4.35 -6.62
CA MET A 751 22.84 4.51 -8.07
C MET A 751 24.20 4.73 -8.70
N PRO A 752 24.40 4.34 -9.99
CA PRO A 752 25.58 4.73 -10.72
C PRO A 752 25.59 6.27 -10.95
N SER A 753 26.78 6.82 -10.93
CA SER A 753 27.02 8.24 -11.12
C SER A 753 26.87 8.62 -12.60
N PHE A 754 25.84 9.39 -12.95
CA PHE A 754 25.79 10.03 -14.25
C PHE A 754 26.76 11.23 -14.30
N LYS A 755 27.60 11.33 -15.31
CA LYS A 755 28.63 12.37 -15.43
C LYS A 755 27.98 13.76 -15.63
N ASP A 756 28.17 14.64 -14.65
CA ASP A 756 27.88 16.07 -14.75
C ASP A 756 29.01 16.83 -14.06
N ASP A 757 29.45 17.95 -14.64
CA ASP A 757 30.60 18.72 -14.09
C ASP A 757 30.35 19.26 -12.69
N LEU A 758 29.11 19.62 -12.36
CA LEU A 758 28.73 20.04 -11.02
C LEU A 758 28.86 18.91 -9.99
N ARG A 759 28.75 17.68 -10.42
CA ARG A 759 28.81 16.49 -9.54
C ARG A 759 30.24 16.08 -9.19
N LYS A 760 31.27 16.66 -9.83
CA LYS A 760 32.67 16.46 -9.49
C LYS A 760 33.09 17.23 -8.22
N ILE A 761 32.28 18.22 -7.80
CA ILE A 761 32.54 19.01 -6.59
C ILE A 761 32.52 18.08 -5.37
N LYS A 762 33.54 18.16 -4.53
CA LYS A 762 33.59 17.41 -3.28
C LYS A 762 32.66 18.04 -2.23
N VAL A 763 31.93 17.19 -1.47
CA VAL A 763 31.03 17.67 -0.40
C VAL A 763 31.74 18.57 0.59
N GLY A 764 33.03 18.29 0.92
CA GLY A 764 33.86 19.13 1.78
C GLY A 764 34.26 20.49 1.19
N ASP A 765 34.35 20.58 -0.13
CA ASP A 765 34.77 21.78 -0.82
C ASP A 765 33.64 22.81 -0.90
N LEU A 766 32.39 22.40 -0.72
CA LEU A 766 31.26 23.31 -0.53
C LEU A 766 31.51 24.34 0.62
N LEU A 767 32.29 23.96 1.64
CA LEU A 767 32.63 24.86 2.75
C LEU A 767 33.72 25.87 2.42
N LYS A 768 34.46 25.70 1.30
CA LYS A 768 35.66 26.47 0.94
C LYS A 768 35.34 27.43 -0.20
N LYS A 769 35.18 28.73 0.11
CA LYS A 769 34.88 29.75 -0.88
C LYS A 769 35.96 29.88 -1.99
N LYS A 770 37.21 29.49 -1.66
CA LYS A 770 38.31 29.54 -2.63
C LYS A 770 38.25 28.42 -3.68
N ILE A 771 37.58 27.32 -3.39
CA ILE A 771 37.46 26.15 -4.27
C ILE A 771 36.12 26.19 -5.03
N VAL A 772 35.03 26.41 -4.31
CA VAL A 772 33.69 26.58 -4.89
C VAL A 772 33.33 28.05 -4.71
N THR A 773 33.35 28.81 -5.78
CA THR A 773 33.02 30.23 -5.78
C THR A 773 31.56 30.47 -5.43
N ASP A 774 31.16 31.69 -5.14
CA ASP A 774 29.76 32.01 -4.87
C ASP A 774 28.89 31.85 -6.13
N VAL A 775 29.46 32.06 -7.31
CA VAL A 775 28.79 31.84 -8.60
C VAL A 775 28.53 30.36 -8.85
N GLU A 776 29.51 29.50 -8.57
CA GLU A 776 29.34 28.03 -8.67
C GLU A 776 28.34 27.51 -7.65
N LEU A 777 28.32 28.08 -6.43
CA LEU A 777 27.33 27.75 -5.42
C LEU A 777 25.92 28.13 -5.87
N ASP A 778 25.75 29.28 -6.50
CA ASP A 778 24.46 29.71 -7.04
C ASP A 778 23.98 28.80 -8.18
N ARG A 779 24.88 28.42 -9.08
CA ARG A 779 24.60 27.44 -10.15
C ARG A 779 24.17 26.10 -9.57
N LEU A 780 24.86 25.61 -8.54
CA LEU A 780 24.49 24.36 -7.85
C LEU A 780 23.11 24.47 -7.20
N LEU A 781 22.81 25.59 -6.55
CA LEU A 781 21.50 25.80 -5.91
C LEU A 781 20.38 25.91 -6.94
N ASP A 782 20.59 26.57 -8.05
CA ASP A 782 19.59 26.64 -9.13
C ASP A 782 19.38 25.26 -9.79
N TYR A 783 20.45 24.49 -9.95
CA TYR A 783 20.35 23.09 -10.38
C TYR A 783 19.50 22.24 -9.40
N LEU A 784 19.78 22.32 -8.09
CA LEU A 784 19.05 21.58 -7.07
C LEU A 784 17.56 22.01 -7.00
N LEU A 785 17.27 23.30 -7.17
CA LEU A 785 15.89 23.80 -7.25
C LEU A 785 15.15 23.26 -8.48
N LYS A 786 15.84 23.24 -9.62
CA LYS A 786 15.30 22.65 -10.85
C LYS A 786 14.96 21.17 -10.62
N LYS A 787 15.89 20.41 -10.03
CA LYS A 787 15.67 18.98 -9.71
C LYS A 787 14.52 18.77 -8.72
N ARG A 788 14.39 19.63 -7.72
CA ARG A 788 13.25 19.59 -6.80
C ARG A 788 11.91 19.77 -7.52
N LYS A 789 11.84 20.76 -8.43
CA LYS A 789 10.63 20.98 -9.22
C LYS A 789 10.34 19.79 -10.13
N GLU A 790 11.34 19.30 -10.87
CA GLU A 790 11.22 18.13 -11.73
C GLU A 790 10.73 16.89 -10.95
N LEU A 791 11.20 16.70 -9.71
CA LEU A 791 10.73 15.61 -8.83
C LEU A 791 9.26 15.78 -8.43
N GLU A 792 8.83 16.99 -8.06
CA GLU A 792 7.42 17.25 -7.71
C GLU A 792 6.50 17.08 -8.93
N ASP A 793 6.94 17.47 -10.11
CA ASP A 793 6.20 17.29 -11.37
C ASP A 793 6.05 15.80 -11.76
N GLU A 794 6.93 14.90 -11.27
CA GLU A 794 6.82 13.46 -11.48
C GLU A 794 5.86 12.74 -10.53
N ILE A 795 5.49 13.37 -9.42
CA ILE A 795 4.56 12.76 -8.46
C ILE A 795 3.13 12.88 -8.97
N THR A 796 2.83 12.13 -10.01
CA THR A 796 1.52 12.08 -10.66
C THR A 796 0.93 10.67 -10.59
N PRO A 797 -0.39 10.52 -10.74
CA PRO A 797 -1.03 9.20 -10.81
C PRO A 797 -0.46 8.32 -11.93
N ALA A 798 0.04 8.93 -13.02
CA ALA A 798 0.65 8.20 -14.15
C ALA A 798 1.97 7.50 -13.77
N ASN A 799 2.70 8.04 -12.80
CA ASN A 799 3.96 7.48 -12.31
C ASN A 799 3.78 6.62 -11.05
N GLN A 800 2.54 6.34 -10.65
CA GLN A 800 2.23 5.41 -9.58
C GLN A 800 2.08 4.00 -10.14
N MET A 801 2.72 3.05 -9.48
CA MET A 801 2.61 1.63 -9.78
C MET A 801 1.93 0.93 -8.60
N LYS A 802 0.73 0.40 -8.81
CA LYS A 802 0.05 -0.43 -7.79
C LYS A 802 0.47 -1.89 -7.99
N ILE A 803 1.02 -2.47 -6.96
CA ILE A 803 1.43 -3.87 -6.94
C ILE A 803 0.74 -4.55 -5.75
N ASN A 804 -0.29 -5.34 -6.04
CA ASN A 804 -1.08 -6.06 -5.04
C ASN A 804 -1.51 -5.21 -3.82
N GLY A 805 -2.02 -3.99 -4.09
CA GLY A 805 -2.54 -3.07 -3.08
C GLY A 805 -1.52 -2.06 -2.52
N GLU A 806 -0.22 -2.28 -2.71
CA GLU A 806 0.83 -1.32 -2.35
C GLU A 806 1.10 -0.35 -3.49
N VAL A 807 1.28 0.93 -3.16
CA VAL A 807 1.57 1.99 -4.12
C VAL A 807 3.07 2.32 -4.09
N PHE A 808 3.70 2.21 -5.25
CA PHE A 808 5.07 2.64 -5.47
C PHE A 808 5.10 3.80 -6.46
N TYR A 809 6.05 4.71 -6.27
CA TYR A 809 6.28 5.85 -7.14
C TYR A 809 7.49 5.57 -8.02
N LYS A 810 7.27 5.60 -9.33
CA LYS A 810 8.33 5.48 -10.33
C LYS A 810 8.99 6.83 -10.50
N ILE A 811 10.22 6.99 -10.02
CA ILE A 811 10.98 8.24 -10.07
C ILE A 811 12.14 8.08 -11.02
N ASP A 812 12.18 8.90 -12.08
CA ASP A 812 13.29 8.93 -13.04
C ASP A 812 14.60 9.29 -12.31
N ALA A 813 15.60 8.47 -12.52
CA ALA A 813 16.91 8.61 -11.90
C ALA A 813 17.61 9.93 -12.28
N THR A 814 17.32 10.48 -13.46
CA THR A 814 17.86 11.77 -13.91
C THR A 814 17.29 12.96 -13.15
N LYS A 815 16.16 12.80 -12.46
CA LYS A 815 15.53 13.86 -11.65
C LYS A 815 16.08 13.91 -10.21
N LEU A 816 16.88 12.94 -9.84
CA LEU A 816 17.51 12.92 -8.52
C LEU A 816 18.64 13.94 -8.42
N PRO A 817 18.91 14.50 -7.21
CA PRO A 817 19.86 15.59 -7.02
C PRO A 817 21.33 15.18 -7.22
#